data_821ef19176b575e98f10aff61772e089
#
_entry.id   821ef19176b575e98f10aff61772e089
#
_cell.length_a   1.000
_cell.length_b   1.000
_cell.length_c   1.000
_cell.angle_alpha   90.00
_cell.angle_beta   90.00
_cell.angle_gamma   90.00
#
_symmetry.space_group_name_H-M   'P 1'
#
loop_
_entity.id
_entity.type
_entity.pdbx_description
1 polymer ?
#
loop_
_entity_poly.entity_id
_entity_poly.type
_entity_poly.pdbx_seq_one_letter_code
_entity_poly.pdbx_strand_id
1 'polypeptide(L)'
;MTDIPLLSSSYSRYAARVYAARPELANEVASLAVAPITRERIAARLDALCVQASGNPESHDASTAPALTDEQLKKALRQLRAEVICAVMERDLARSADVGEVTGTMTDLAEVTIQRALEVVSADLEALFGEPRGPNGERLTLGVVGMGKLGGRELNVSSDIDLIFVYEDDGETTGAQRSPIATQDYFTRVGKRLIGALSDVTADGFVFRVDMRLRPNGDSGPLVCSLGMLEEYFYVQGREWERYAWIKGRLVSERESDSAQRLATQLDALVKPFVYRRYLDFGVISAIRSLHVQIRQEAQRRAMMRPDKADDIKLGRGGIREIEFSAQVFQLIRGGQDAGFRVRPTLAVLGYAAARGLIAPEVSHDLTLAYNFLRELEHRLQYRDDAQTHAMPVDETERAALAQSMGYADYAALMAVLEAHREKVEHQFVQIFSDKVGGESGCGAPEDGVAAWVWSGALAEEGADGDLLARLAELGIDDPAPLLARLRGLWQSSRYTGLPEKSRERFDSVAKRALEAARTMEPRERRGDTLARMFDLLEAVIRRGAYLALLTEYPDALNRVLKVLGASRWAAGYLIRHPQLLDELLDDEAISSPFDWPEFSRLLRARLAAAADVEQQMDLLRHAHQAEVFRILLNDLAGRLSVEHVSDRLSELADAVLDVTIETVWKQFAKRHREVPRFAAIAYGKLGGKELGYASDLDIIFLYDDEDERAAEIYAAFARRLITWLTTATGAGTLFDVDLRLRPNGESGLLVTDLDSFRRYQLREGDAANTAWVWEHQALTRARFSAGDVAIGDAFEAIRVQVLTTPRDAAPLAQEIVEMRQRVEDGHPNRTALFDLKHDRGGMVDIEFTVQYWVLLHAAQDPELIRNTGNIALLREVSRFGLMSEAEADAVGSAYRLYRKLQHTLRLDGMETARVDPARVEAEREVVLALWKRVFGER
;
A
#
# COMPACT_ATOMS: atom_id res chain seq x y z
N MET A 1 -54.66 32.92 -8.36
CA MET A 1 -53.43 32.18 -8.67
C MET A 1 -53.91 30.88 -9.31
N THR A 2 -53.63 30.69 -10.59
CA THR A 2 -54.02 29.54 -11.40
C THR A 2 -53.40 28.27 -10.79
N ASP A 3 -54.25 27.28 -10.41
CA ASP A 3 -53.89 25.93 -10.02
C ASP A 3 -53.15 25.25 -11.18
N ILE A 4 -51.84 25.44 -11.27
CA ILE A 4 -51.00 24.57 -12.12
C ILE A 4 -50.84 23.27 -11.33
N PRO A 5 -51.40 22.15 -11.79
CA PRO A 5 -51.24 20.89 -11.08
C PRO A 5 -49.75 20.52 -11.06
N LEU A 6 -49.19 20.32 -9.87
CA LEU A 6 -47.82 19.85 -9.69
C LEU A 6 -47.65 18.48 -10.35
N LEU A 7 -46.54 18.27 -11.10
CA LEU A 7 -46.21 17.01 -11.78
C LEU A 7 -46.14 15.85 -10.78
N SER A 8 -45.62 16.14 -9.60
CA SER A 8 -45.51 15.19 -8.50
C SER A 8 -46.90 14.65 -8.09
N SER A 9 -47.95 15.49 -8.04
CA SER A 9 -49.30 15.04 -7.67
C SER A 9 -49.94 14.16 -8.75
N SER A 10 -49.61 14.36 -10.01
CA SER A 10 -50.15 13.56 -11.12
C SER A 10 -49.46 12.21 -11.27
N TYR A 11 -48.19 12.11 -10.92
CA TYR A 11 -47.41 10.87 -11.04
C TYR A 11 -47.42 10.04 -9.75
N SER A 12 -47.20 10.68 -8.58
CA SER A 12 -46.97 10.02 -7.29
C SER A 12 -48.25 9.93 -6.47
N ARG A 13 -48.68 8.73 -6.14
CA ARG A 13 -49.80 8.51 -5.19
C ARG A 13 -49.46 8.99 -3.77
N TYR A 14 -48.18 8.94 -3.42
CA TYR A 14 -47.69 9.50 -2.15
C TYR A 14 -47.86 11.01 -2.13
N ALA A 15 -47.36 11.73 -3.11
CA ALA A 15 -47.49 13.20 -3.18
C ALA A 15 -48.95 13.65 -3.22
N ALA A 16 -49.79 12.96 -4.00
CA ALA A 16 -51.21 13.23 -4.05
C ALA A 16 -51.88 13.10 -2.67
N ARG A 17 -51.59 12.07 -1.90
CA ARG A 17 -52.08 11.90 -0.52
C ARG A 17 -51.59 13.00 0.42
N VAL A 18 -50.31 13.37 0.31
CA VAL A 18 -49.72 14.43 1.14
C VAL A 18 -50.38 15.77 0.88
N TYR A 19 -50.58 16.14 -0.40
CA TYR A 19 -51.27 17.39 -0.75
C TYR A 19 -52.79 17.38 -0.38
N ALA A 20 -53.43 16.23 -0.47
CA ALA A 20 -54.82 16.09 -0.02
C ALA A 20 -54.97 16.28 1.50
N ALA A 21 -53.99 15.79 2.29
CA ALA A 21 -53.98 15.95 3.73
C ALA A 21 -53.51 17.34 4.19
N ARG A 22 -52.66 18.01 3.42
CA ARG A 22 -52.05 19.31 3.71
C ARG A 22 -51.97 20.17 2.43
N PRO A 23 -53.05 20.84 2.02
CA PRO A 23 -53.06 21.60 0.78
C PRO A 23 -52.06 22.77 0.74
N GLU A 24 -51.76 23.36 1.89
CA GLU A 24 -50.75 24.42 2.05
C GLU A 24 -49.35 23.99 1.60
N LEU A 25 -49.02 22.72 1.72
CA LEU A 25 -47.70 22.17 1.34
C LEU A 25 -47.40 22.36 -0.16
N ALA A 26 -48.42 22.40 -1.01
CA ALA A 26 -48.25 22.60 -2.45
C ALA A 26 -47.53 23.93 -2.77
N ASN A 27 -47.84 25.00 -2.02
CA ASN A 27 -47.19 26.30 -2.21
C ASN A 27 -45.72 26.28 -1.75
N GLU A 28 -45.43 25.63 -0.64
CA GLU A 28 -44.08 25.47 -0.13
C GLU A 28 -43.23 24.63 -1.10
N VAL A 29 -43.76 23.52 -1.58
CA VAL A 29 -43.11 22.67 -2.59
C VAL A 29 -42.84 23.45 -3.87
N ALA A 30 -43.82 24.20 -4.39
CA ALA A 30 -43.61 25.03 -5.57
C ALA A 30 -42.48 26.07 -5.36
N SER A 31 -42.43 26.70 -4.17
CA SER A 31 -41.36 27.64 -3.81
C SER A 31 -39.98 26.96 -3.72
N LEU A 32 -39.91 25.78 -3.11
CA LEU A 32 -38.66 25.02 -3.01
C LEU A 32 -38.16 24.53 -4.37
N ALA A 33 -39.06 24.14 -5.27
CA ALA A 33 -38.76 23.56 -6.57
C ALA A 33 -38.22 24.56 -7.62
N VAL A 34 -38.34 25.89 -7.39
CA VAL A 34 -37.85 26.93 -8.32
C VAL A 34 -36.37 26.85 -8.63
N ALA A 35 -35.56 26.45 -7.67
CA ALA A 35 -34.10 26.37 -7.80
C ALA A 35 -33.55 25.11 -7.11
N PRO A 36 -32.30 24.69 -7.37
CA PRO A 36 -31.68 23.54 -6.70
C PRO A 36 -31.83 23.62 -5.17
N ILE A 37 -32.14 22.49 -4.55
CA ILE A 37 -32.41 22.42 -3.11
C ILE A 37 -31.08 22.08 -2.42
N THR A 38 -30.38 23.12 -1.95
CA THR A 38 -29.05 22.97 -1.30
C THR A 38 -29.20 22.66 0.19
N ARG A 39 -28.12 22.20 0.81
CA ARG A 39 -28.03 21.92 2.24
C ARG A 39 -28.47 23.14 3.08
N GLU A 40 -28.04 24.35 2.70
CA GLU A 40 -28.31 25.59 3.42
C GLU A 40 -29.84 25.90 3.37
N ARG A 41 -30.48 25.69 2.23
CA ARG A 41 -31.95 25.86 2.09
C ARG A 41 -32.71 24.85 2.94
N ILE A 42 -32.25 23.60 3.01
CA ILE A 42 -32.84 22.54 3.85
C ILE A 42 -32.67 22.93 5.33
N ALA A 43 -31.48 23.33 5.76
CA ALA A 43 -31.22 23.73 7.13
C ALA A 43 -32.08 24.96 7.55
N ALA A 44 -32.07 26.02 6.75
CA ALA A 44 -32.87 27.21 7.02
C ALA A 44 -34.37 26.89 7.10
N ARG A 45 -34.89 25.96 6.24
CA ARG A 45 -36.28 25.54 6.30
C ARG A 45 -36.54 24.73 7.57
N LEU A 46 -35.67 23.87 8.00
CA LEU A 46 -35.76 23.13 9.26
C LEU A 46 -35.84 24.10 10.45
N ASP A 47 -34.96 25.13 10.49
CA ASP A 47 -34.95 26.12 11.55
C ASP A 47 -36.31 26.84 11.64
N ALA A 48 -36.86 27.25 10.50
CA ALA A 48 -38.19 27.86 10.46
C ALA A 48 -39.29 26.92 11.00
N LEU A 49 -39.26 25.64 10.65
CA LEU A 49 -40.21 24.64 11.14
C LEU A 49 -40.05 24.37 12.64
N CYS A 50 -38.79 24.38 13.16
CA CYS A 50 -38.50 24.25 14.59
C CYS A 50 -39.04 25.45 15.39
N VAL A 51 -38.87 26.68 14.89
CA VAL A 51 -39.43 27.91 15.50
C VAL A 51 -40.96 27.84 15.49
N GLN A 52 -41.57 27.45 14.40
CA GLN A 52 -43.00 27.29 14.31
C GLN A 52 -43.55 26.23 15.30
N ALA A 53 -42.84 25.10 15.44
CA ALA A 53 -43.20 24.01 16.34
C ALA A 53 -43.04 24.40 17.83
N SER A 54 -42.11 25.28 18.18
CA SER A 54 -41.87 25.74 19.56
C SER A 54 -42.98 26.72 20.05
N GLY A 55 -43.73 27.31 19.15
CA GLY A 55 -44.79 28.26 19.48
C GLY A 55 -44.29 29.63 19.95
N ASN A 56 -43.01 29.95 19.79
CA ASN A 56 -42.41 31.22 20.19
C ASN A 56 -41.81 31.97 18.98
N PRO A 57 -42.60 32.80 18.25
CA PRO A 57 -42.18 33.44 17.01
C PRO A 57 -41.22 34.62 17.17
N GLU A 58 -40.91 35.05 18.39
CA GLU A 58 -40.07 36.25 18.66
C GLU A 58 -38.60 35.96 18.93
N SER A 59 -38.14 34.70 18.99
CA SER A 59 -36.73 34.40 19.16
C SER A 59 -35.97 34.46 17.83
N HIS A 60 -35.58 35.66 17.40
CA HIS A 60 -34.69 35.87 16.23
C HIS A 60 -33.20 35.68 16.53
N ASP A 61 -32.84 35.17 17.69
CA ASP A 61 -31.43 34.97 18.05
C ASP A 61 -31.01 33.55 17.70
N ALA A 62 -30.22 33.39 16.64
CA ALA A 62 -29.73 32.13 16.13
C ALA A 62 -28.74 31.40 17.10
N SER A 63 -28.44 32.03 18.25
CA SER A 63 -27.47 31.47 19.24
C SER A 63 -28.15 30.58 20.29
N THR A 64 -29.50 30.58 20.42
CA THR A 64 -30.23 29.71 21.34
C THR A 64 -31.35 28.98 20.57
N ALA A 65 -31.04 27.78 20.08
CA ALA A 65 -32.06 26.89 19.54
C ALA A 65 -33.15 26.65 20.61
N PRO A 66 -34.44 26.88 20.29
CA PRO A 66 -35.50 26.66 21.29
C PRO A 66 -35.47 25.18 21.73
N ALA A 67 -35.60 24.95 23.06
CA ALA A 67 -35.71 23.61 23.62
C ALA A 67 -36.96 22.95 23.04
N LEU A 68 -36.77 22.03 22.09
CA LEU A 68 -37.86 21.30 21.43
C LEU A 68 -38.17 20.03 22.21
N THR A 69 -39.47 19.74 22.42
CA THR A 69 -39.86 18.41 22.90
C THR A 69 -39.64 17.36 21.79
N ASP A 70 -39.53 16.07 22.16
CA ASP A 70 -39.46 14.96 21.20
C ASP A 70 -40.57 15.00 20.14
N GLU A 71 -41.78 15.33 20.53
CA GLU A 71 -42.95 15.43 19.62
C GLU A 71 -42.82 16.60 18.62
N GLN A 72 -42.37 17.74 19.12
CA GLN A 72 -42.14 18.93 18.28
C GLN A 72 -41.02 18.68 17.26
N LEU A 73 -39.91 18.09 17.70
CA LEU A 73 -38.81 17.68 16.82
C LEU A 73 -39.31 16.70 15.76
N LYS A 74 -39.98 15.60 16.18
CA LYS A 74 -40.51 14.60 15.23
C LYS A 74 -41.43 15.19 14.19
N LYS A 75 -42.29 16.13 14.58
CA LYS A 75 -43.20 16.84 13.67
C LYS A 75 -42.44 17.69 12.65
N ALA A 76 -41.50 18.52 13.10
CA ALA A 76 -40.70 19.40 12.22
C ALA A 76 -39.90 18.59 11.20
N LEU A 77 -39.24 17.53 11.64
CA LEU A 77 -38.45 16.68 10.76
C LEU A 77 -39.26 15.98 9.66
N ARG A 78 -40.47 15.49 9.99
CA ARG A 78 -41.35 14.81 9.04
C ARG A 78 -41.98 15.80 8.04
N GLN A 79 -42.33 16.98 8.53
CA GLN A 79 -42.84 18.04 7.65
C GLN A 79 -41.76 18.47 6.66
N LEU A 80 -40.52 18.70 7.10
CA LEU A 80 -39.38 19.01 6.23
C LEU A 80 -39.20 17.92 5.17
N ARG A 81 -39.16 16.62 5.58
CA ARG A 81 -39.05 15.51 4.63
C ARG A 81 -40.11 15.54 3.56
N ALA A 82 -41.38 15.73 3.92
CA ALA A 82 -42.46 15.77 2.95
C ALA A 82 -42.31 16.92 1.95
N GLU A 83 -41.92 18.11 2.42
CA GLU A 83 -41.66 19.27 1.57
C GLU A 83 -40.50 19.01 0.59
N VAL A 84 -39.33 18.54 1.10
CA VAL A 84 -38.16 18.31 0.28
C VAL A 84 -38.38 17.18 -0.73
N ILE A 85 -38.96 16.03 -0.31
CA ILE A 85 -39.23 14.92 -1.24
C ILE A 85 -40.15 15.34 -2.36
N CYS A 86 -41.28 16.01 -2.06
CA CYS A 86 -42.20 16.45 -3.10
C CYS A 86 -41.56 17.49 -4.03
N ALA A 87 -40.69 18.38 -3.50
CA ALA A 87 -39.99 19.37 -4.33
C ALA A 87 -38.93 18.73 -5.22
N VAL A 88 -38.18 17.73 -4.72
CA VAL A 88 -37.24 16.93 -5.52
C VAL A 88 -37.95 16.16 -6.62
N MET A 89 -39.11 15.52 -6.30
CA MET A 89 -39.96 14.84 -7.30
C MET A 89 -40.39 15.81 -8.40
N GLU A 90 -40.82 17.03 -8.03
CA GLU A 90 -41.28 18.04 -8.98
C GLU A 90 -40.16 18.43 -9.94
N ARG A 91 -38.97 18.71 -9.42
CA ARG A 91 -37.81 19.09 -10.22
C ARG A 91 -37.32 17.94 -11.13
N ASP A 92 -37.30 16.72 -10.63
CA ASP A 92 -36.85 15.53 -11.36
C ASP A 92 -37.88 15.16 -12.47
N LEU A 93 -39.16 15.16 -12.18
CA LEU A 93 -40.22 14.92 -13.16
C LEU A 93 -40.27 16.02 -14.25
N ALA A 94 -39.96 17.27 -13.89
CA ALA A 94 -39.81 18.39 -14.82
C ALA A 94 -38.50 18.37 -15.59
N ARG A 95 -37.61 17.40 -15.33
CA ARG A 95 -36.25 17.31 -15.91
C ARG A 95 -35.37 18.54 -15.63
N SER A 96 -35.64 19.24 -14.54
CA SER A 96 -34.88 20.40 -14.05
C SER A 96 -33.76 19.97 -13.09
N ALA A 97 -33.77 18.74 -12.60
CA ALA A 97 -32.73 18.13 -11.76
C ALA A 97 -32.18 16.87 -12.44
N ASP A 98 -30.87 16.66 -12.33
CA ASP A 98 -30.25 15.40 -12.71
C ASP A 98 -30.18 14.43 -11.52
N VAL A 99 -29.67 13.19 -11.78
CA VAL A 99 -29.52 12.16 -10.75
C VAL A 99 -28.60 12.63 -9.62
N GLY A 100 -27.57 13.43 -9.92
CA GLY A 100 -26.63 13.97 -8.95
C GLY A 100 -27.31 14.95 -7.98
N GLU A 101 -28.17 15.86 -8.51
CA GLU A 101 -28.95 16.77 -7.69
C GLU A 101 -29.94 16.03 -6.79
N VAL A 102 -30.69 15.07 -7.34
CA VAL A 102 -31.65 14.29 -6.55
C VAL A 102 -30.97 13.55 -5.40
N THR A 103 -29.90 12.82 -5.68
CA THR A 103 -29.21 12.04 -4.66
C THR A 103 -28.43 12.90 -3.66
N GLY A 104 -27.88 14.02 -4.12
CA GLY A 104 -27.24 15.03 -3.30
C GLY A 104 -28.23 15.65 -2.30
N THR A 105 -29.40 16.13 -2.79
CA THR A 105 -30.45 16.73 -1.96
C THR A 105 -30.95 15.72 -0.91
N MET A 106 -31.16 14.46 -1.29
CA MET A 106 -31.61 13.43 -0.33
C MET A 106 -30.57 13.11 0.72
N THR A 107 -29.29 13.13 0.33
CA THR A 107 -28.17 12.98 1.27
C THR A 107 -28.11 14.17 2.23
N ASP A 108 -28.20 15.39 1.73
CA ASP A 108 -28.19 16.61 2.55
C ASP A 108 -29.41 16.65 3.51
N LEU A 109 -30.57 16.23 3.07
CA LEU A 109 -31.73 16.07 3.93
C LEU A 109 -31.46 15.09 5.07
N ALA A 110 -30.89 13.93 4.78
CA ALA A 110 -30.55 12.94 5.79
C ALA A 110 -29.51 13.50 6.80
N GLU A 111 -28.46 14.15 6.33
CA GLU A 111 -27.43 14.74 7.19
C GLU A 111 -27.99 15.86 8.09
N VAL A 112 -28.79 16.78 7.54
CA VAL A 112 -29.39 17.89 8.29
C VAL A 112 -30.36 17.36 9.35
N THR A 113 -31.18 16.36 9.02
CA THR A 113 -32.13 15.77 9.97
C THR A 113 -31.44 14.95 11.06
N ILE A 114 -30.40 14.19 10.73
CA ILE A 114 -29.55 13.46 11.70
C ILE A 114 -28.89 14.44 12.66
N GLN A 115 -28.28 15.50 12.13
CA GLN A 115 -27.57 16.49 12.92
C GLN A 115 -28.51 17.19 13.91
N ARG A 116 -29.63 17.70 13.46
CA ARG A 116 -30.59 18.38 14.32
C ARG A 116 -31.17 17.44 15.39
N ALA A 117 -31.48 16.19 15.02
CA ALA A 117 -31.98 15.22 15.99
C ALA A 117 -30.91 14.88 17.05
N LEU A 118 -29.66 14.75 16.64
CA LEU A 118 -28.52 14.49 17.54
C LEU A 118 -28.31 15.64 18.52
N GLU A 119 -28.36 16.89 18.06
CA GLU A 119 -28.23 18.09 18.89
C GLU A 119 -29.31 18.13 20.00
N VAL A 120 -30.58 18.01 19.60
CA VAL A 120 -31.70 18.09 20.55
C VAL A 120 -31.66 16.94 21.56
N VAL A 121 -31.42 15.70 21.10
CA VAL A 121 -31.36 14.52 21.96
C VAL A 121 -30.19 14.58 22.92
N SER A 122 -29.01 15.05 22.44
CA SER A 122 -27.81 15.19 23.31
C SER A 122 -28.01 16.25 24.37
N ALA A 123 -28.55 17.43 24.01
CA ALA A 123 -28.83 18.50 24.95
C ALA A 123 -29.81 18.06 26.06
N ASP A 124 -30.86 17.32 25.72
CA ASP A 124 -31.80 16.76 26.69
C ASP A 124 -31.14 15.76 27.66
N LEU A 125 -30.30 14.90 27.15
CA LEU A 125 -29.62 13.89 27.97
C LEU A 125 -28.47 14.50 28.79
N GLU A 126 -27.77 15.51 28.28
CA GLU A 126 -26.79 16.29 29.03
C GLU A 126 -27.42 17.03 30.21
N ALA A 127 -28.63 17.61 30.03
CA ALA A 127 -29.38 18.22 31.13
C ALA A 127 -29.73 17.21 32.25
N LEU A 128 -29.89 15.93 31.91
CA LEU A 128 -30.22 14.86 32.87
C LEU A 128 -28.99 14.25 33.52
N PHE A 129 -27.94 13.91 32.77
CA PHE A 129 -26.81 13.10 33.19
C PHE A 129 -25.48 13.87 33.22
N GLY A 130 -25.43 15.10 32.75
CA GLY A 130 -24.21 15.88 32.55
C GLY A 130 -23.45 15.51 31.26
N GLU A 131 -22.35 16.20 31.03
CA GLU A 131 -21.50 15.98 29.84
C GLU A 131 -20.77 14.63 29.91
N PRO A 132 -20.73 13.86 28.81
CA PRO A 132 -19.88 12.68 28.72
C PRO A 132 -18.40 13.10 28.60
N ARG A 133 -17.54 12.53 29.46
CA ARG A 133 -16.10 12.84 29.52
C ARG A 133 -15.27 11.57 29.48
N GLY A 134 -14.13 11.65 28.76
CA GLY A 134 -13.15 10.60 28.68
C GLY A 134 -12.22 10.54 29.89
N PRO A 135 -11.27 9.60 29.89
CA PRO A 135 -10.35 9.38 31.03
C PRO A 135 -9.50 10.60 31.38
N ASN A 136 -9.19 11.45 30.41
CA ASN A 136 -8.37 12.67 30.62
C ASN A 136 -9.23 13.93 30.83
N GLY A 137 -10.54 13.76 31.03
CA GLY A 137 -11.49 14.85 31.25
C GLY A 137 -11.95 15.60 29.99
N GLU A 138 -11.57 15.15 28.82
CA GLU A 138 -12.03 15.69 27.53
C GLU A 138 -13.52 15.38 27.30
N ARG A 139 -14.22 16.31 26.64
CA ARG A 139 -15.60 16.08 26.22
C ARG A 139 -15.62 15.07 25.08
N LEU A 140 -16.47 14.05 25.23
CA LEU A 140 -16.72 13.04 24.20
C LEU A 140 -17.99 13.36 23.40
N THR A 141 -18.02 12.90 22.14
CA THR A 141 -19.17 13.09 21.23
C THR A 141 -19.58 11.79 20.56
N LEU A 142 -20.87 11.65 20.23
CA LEU A 142 -21.33 10.55 19.39
C LEU A 142 -21.13 10.88 17.93
N GLY A 143 -20.30 10.09 17.25
CA GLY A 143 -20.18 10.11 15.80
C GLY A 143 -21.22 9.21 15.13
N VAL A 144 -21.89 9.74 14.14
CA VAL A 144 -22.81 8.99 13.28
C VAL A 144 -22.11 8.73 11.96
N VAL A 145 -21.83 7.46 11.68
CA VAL A 145 -21.23 7.04 10.40
C VAL A 145 -22.35 6.59 9.46
N GLY A 146 -22.50 7.29 8.35
CA GLY A 146 -23.36 6.89 7.23
C GLY A 146 -22.62 5.87 6.38
N MET A 147 -23.28 4.73 6.14
CA MET A 147 -22.79 3.65 5.30
C MET A 147 -23.52 3.61 3.95
N GLY A 148 -23.17 2.70 3.08
CA GLY A 148 -23.88 2.46 1.83
C GLY A 148 -24.11 3.73 0.97
N LYS A 149 -25.35 3.94 0.52
CA LYS A 149 -25.72 5.08 -0.33
C LYS A 149 -25.57 6.43 0.39
N LEU A 150 -25.89 6.48 1.70
CA LEU A 150 -25.73 7.72 2.49
C LEU A 150 -24.24 8.12 2.57
N GLY A 151 -23.40 7.18 2.92
CA GLY A 151 -21.95 7.42 3.01
C GLY A 151 -21.33 7.81 1.67
N GLY A 152 -21.79 7.21 0.57
CA GLY A 152 -21.38 7.51 -0.80
C GLY A 152 -21.91 8.83 -1.40
N ARG A 153 -22.81 9.55 -0.69
CA ARG A 153 -23.57 10.70 -1.21
C ARG A 153 -24.44 10.35 -2.43
N GLU A 154 -25.00 9.15 -2.42
CA GLU A 154 -25.81 8.59 -3.51
C GLU A 154 -27.20 8.13 -2.99
N LEU A 155 -27.75 8.81 -1.97
CA LEU A 155 -28.99 8.39 -1.31
C LEU A 155 -30.19 8.58 -2.23
N ASN A 156 -31.01 7.54 -2.38
CA ASN A 156 -32.28 7.63 -3.10
C ASN A 156 -33.39 8.24 -2.24
N VAL A 157 -34.49 8.61 -2.90
CA VAL A 157 -35.65 9.24 -2.26
C VAL A 157 -36.25 8.36 -1.19
N SER A 158 -36.38 7.07 -1.42
CA SER A 158 -37.03 6.12 -0.49
C SER A 158 -36.08 5.02 -0.03
N SER A 159 -34.79 5.33 0.12
CA SER A 159 -33.79 4.40 0.69
C SER A 159 -33.86 4.38 2.21
N ASP A 160 -33.43 3.24 2.78
CA ASP A 160 -33.00 3.18 4.17
C ASP A 160 -31.68 3.91 4.33
N ILE A 161 -31.41 4.41 5.52
CA ILE A 161 -30.11 4.93 5.91
C ILE A 161 -29.40 3.89 6.79
N ASP A 162 -28.26 3.40 6.30
CA ASP A 162 -27.41 2.49 7.05
C ASP A 162 -26.49 3.31 7.98
N LEU A 163 -26.59 3.10 9.29
CA LEU A 163 -25.84 3.87 10.28
C LEU A 163 -24.99 2.98 11.18
N ILE A 164 -23.84 3.53 11.63
CA ILE A 164 -23.02 2.99 12.71
C ILE A 164 -22.73 4.12 13.69
N PHE A 165 -22.91 3.86 14.99
CA PHE A 165 -22.63 4.84 16.04
C PHE A 165 -21.31 4.55 16.70
N VAL A 166 -20.43 5.57 16.74
CA VAL A 166 -19.08 5.47 17.32
C VAL A 166 -18.81 6.62 18.29
N TYR A 167 -17.93 6.42 19.26
CA TYR A 167 -17.44 7.47 20.16
C TYR A 167 -15.96 7.22 20.49
N GLU A 168 -15.25 8.27 20.98
CA GLU A 168 -13.78 8.22 21.07
C GLU A 168 -13.29 7.19 22.10
N ASP A 169 -13.73 7.26 23.36
CA ASP A 169 -13.18 6.45 24.45
C ASP A 169 -14.22 6.21 25.54
N ASP A 170 -13.97 5.21 26.39
CA ASP A 170 -14.80 4.92 27.55
C ASP A 170 -14.52 5.93 28.67
N GLY A 171 -15.58 6.26 29.44
CA GLY A 171 -15.52 7.21 30.53
C GLY A 171 -16.87 7.31 31.25
N GLU A 172 -17.15 8.43 31.87
CA GLU A 172 -18.39 8.68 32.62
C GLU A 172 -18.94 10.09 32.34
N THR A 173 -20.25 10.27 32.53
CA THR A 173 -20.85 11.60 32.49
C THR A 173 -20.56 12.35 33.82
N THR A 174 -20.58 13.69 33.76
CA THR A 174 -20.29 14.53 34.95
C THR A 174 -21.36 14.47 36.03
N GLY A 175 -22.56 13.93 35.72
CA GLY A 175 -23.73 14.02 36.56
C GLY A 175 -24.42 15.39 36.50
N ALA A 176 -25.73 15.43 36.59
CA ALA A 176 -26.54 16.65 36.65
C ALA A 176 -27.78 16.40 37.50
N GLN A 177 -28.96 16.27 36.93
CA GLN A 177 -30.18 15.92 37.66
C GLN A 177 -30.16 14.44 38.14
N ARG A 178 -29.36 13.60 37.50
CA ARG A 178 -29.14 12.18 37.80
C ARG A 178 -27.67 11.89 38.05
N SER A 179 -27.40 10.77 38.71
CA SER A 179 -26.03 10.31 38.96
C SER A 179 -25.28 10.07 37.64
N PRO A 180 -23.94 10.20 37.65
CA PRO A 180 -23.10 9.84 36.53
C PRO A 180 -23.38 8.41 36.01
N ILE A 181 -23.25 8.22 34.72
CA ILE A 181 -23.37 6.91 34.05
C ILE A 181 -22.19 6.72 33.09
N ALA A 182 -21.87 5.48 32.79
CA ALA A 182 -20.84 5.14 31.80
C ALA A 182 -21.19 5.76 30.43
N THR A 183 -20.17 6.21 29.70
CA THR A 183 -20.33 6.82 28.37
C THR A 183 -20.99 5.88 27.36
N GLN A 184 -20.75 4.58 27.43
CA GLN A 184 -21.44 3.59 26.62
C GLN A 184 -22.94 3.58 26.85
N ASP A 185 -23.40 3.65 28.12
CA ASP A 185 -24.83 3.70 28.47
C ASP A 185 -25.46 5.02 28.04
N TYR A 186 -24.71 6.12 28.20
CA TYR A 186 -25.13 7.45 27.77
C TYR A 186 -25.37 7.47 26.26
N PHE A 187 -24.35 7.10 25.45
CA PHE A 187 -24.46 7.12 24.00
C PHE A 187 -25.44 6.06 23.46
N THR A 188 -25.65 4.94 24.17
CA THR A 188 -26.70 4.00 23.82
C THR A 188 -28.11 4.65 23.95
N ARG A 189 -28.33 5.50 24.96
CA ARG A 189 -29.59 6.27 25.10
C ARG A 189 -29.73 7.32 24.00
N VAL A 190 -28.63 8.06 23.70
CA VAL A 190 -28.62 9.02 22.57
C VAL A 190 -28.97 8.30 21.26
N GLY A 191 -28.31 7.20 20.95
CA GLY A 191 -28.53 6.43 19.72
C GLY A 191 -29.97 5.90 19.60
N LYS A 192 -30.54 5.35 20.67
CA LYS A 192 -31.94 4.88 20.68
C LYS A 192 -32.92 6.01 20.40
N ARG A 193 -32.76 7.16 21.05
CA ARG A 193 -33.63 8.33 20.83
C ARG A 193 -33.46 8.91 19.43
N LEU A 194 -32.24 8.98 18.93
CA LEU A 194 -31.95 9.40 17.55
C LEU A 194 -32.69 8.51 16.52
N ILE A 195 -32.57 7.17 16.68
CA ILE A 195 -33.32 6.23 15.81
C ILE A 195 -34.83 6.50 15.90
N GLY A 196 -35.36 6.65 17.09
CA GLY A 196 -36.81 6.95 17.28
C GLY A 196 -37.22 8.28 16.64
N ALA A 197 -36.41 9.34 16.75
CA ALA A 197 -36.67 10.63 16.12
C ALA A 197 -36.79 10.49 14.58
N LEU A 198 -35.97 9.65 13.95
CA LEU A 198 -35.92 9.47 12.49
C LEU A 198 -36.92 8.42 11.97
N SER A 199 -37.04 7.27 12.64
CA SER A 199 -37.73 6.09 12.10
C SER A 199 -39.11 5.82 12.66
N ASP A 200 -39.52 6.39 13.82
CA ASP A 200 -40.86 6.18 14.36
C ASP A 200 -41.96 6.69 13.39
N VAL A 201 -42.96 5.88 13.17
CA VAL A 201 -44.12 6.26 12.34
C VAL A 201 -45.11 7.06 13.19
N THR A 202 -45.39 8.30 12.79
CA THR A 202 -46.39 9.19 13.40
C THR A 202 -47.51 9.46 12.42
N ALA A 203 -48.45 10.32 12.79
CA ALA A 203 -49.50 10.79 11.87
C ALA A 203 -48.90 11.51 10.63
N ASP A 204 -47.72 12.11 10.77
CA ASP A 204 -46.98 12.77 9.68
C ASP A 204 -46.02 11.83 8.92
N GLY A 205 -46.05 10.52 9.18
CA GLY A 205 -45.18 9.52 8.59
C GLY A 205 -43.88 9.31 9.37
N PHE A 206 -42.78 9.07 8.67
CA PHE A 206 -41.44 8.91 9.21
C PHE A 206 -40.44 9.82 8.45
N VAL A 207 -39.21 9.96 8.97
CA VAL A 207 -38.13 10.71 8.26
C VAL A 207 -37.33 9.76 7.38
N PHE A 208 -36.64 8.77 7.98
CA PHE A 208 -35.93 7.70 7.28
C PHE A 208 -36.10 6.40 8.04
N ARG A 209 -36.15 5.29 7.33
CA ARG A 209 -35.93 3.97 7.92
C ARG A 209 -34.45 3.83 8.25
N VAL A 210 -34.13 3.43 9.49
CA VAL A 210 -32.75 3.30 9.96
C VAL A 210 -32.38 1.82 10.01
N ASP A 211 -31.27 1.48 9.34
CA ASP A 211 -30.68 0.14 9.37
C ASP A 211 -29.35 0.17 10.15
N MET A 212 -29.26 -0.61 11.23
CA MET A 212 -28.09 -0.70 12.09
C MET A 212 -27.33 -2.03 11.93
N ARG A 213 -27.68 -2.87 10.94
CA ARG A 213 -27.12 -4.22 10.77
C ARG A 213 -25.65 -4.24 10.34
N LEU A 214 -25.12 -3.14 9.81
CA LEU A 214 -23.70 -3.00 9.44
C LEU A 214 -22.79 -2.67 10.63
N ARG A 215 -23.34 -2.50 11.85
CA ARG A 215 -22.52 -2.28 13.04
C ARG A 215 -21.71 -3.53 13.41
N PRO A 216 -20.59 -3.41 14.17
CA PRO A 216 -19.80 -4.54 14.64
C PRO A 216 -20.70 -5.62 15.27
N ASN A 217 -20.51 -6.88 14.87
CA ASN A 217 -21.34 -8.04 15.26
C ASN A 217 -22.82 -7.97 14.87
N GLY A 218 -23.24 -7.04 14.03
CA GLY A 218 -24.62 -6.90 13.56
C GLY A 218 -25.62 -6.78 14.71
N ASP A 219 -26.72 -7.54 14.63
CA ASP A 219 -27.79 -7.45 15.66
C ASP A 219 -27.40 -8.01 17.02
N SER A 220 -26.32 -8.81 17.10
CA SER A 220 -25.79 -9.35 18.36
C SER A 220 -24.84 -8.38 19.06
N GLY A 221 -24.35 -7.36 18.38
CA GLY A 221 -23.42 -6.37 18.92
C GLY A 221 -24.09 -5.20 19.61
N PRO A 222 -23.34 -4.41 20.39
CA PRO A 222 -23.84 -3.20 21.04
C PRO A 222 -24.30 -2.18 20.01
N LEU A 223 -25.24 -1.31 20.38
CA LEU A 223 -25.77 -0.26 19.50
C LEU A 223 -24.71 0.81 19.17
N VAL A 224 -23.85 1.11 20.12
CA VAL A 224 -22.76 2.07 20.02
C VAL A 224 -21.45 1.37 20.35
N CYS A 225 -20.34 1.77 19.73
CA CYS A 225 -19.00 1.22 20.03
C CYS A 225 -17.98 2.33 20.20
N SER A 226 -17.05 2.16 21.16
CA SER A 226 -15.86 3.01 21.20
C SER A 226 -14.93 2.73 20.03
N LEU A 227 -14.05 3.68 19.70
CA LEU A 227 -13.07 3.47 18.63
C LEU A 227 -12.13 2.29 18.98
N GLY A 228 -11.79 2.09 20.26
CA GLY A 228 -11.02 0.94 20.72
C GLY A 228 -11.72 -0.40 20.43
N MET A 229 -13.04 -0.51 20.69
CA MET A 229 -13.83 -1.70 20.34
C MET A 229 -13.89 -1.91 18.81
N LEU A 230 -14.00 -0.83 18.05
CA LEU A 230 -14.04 -0.89 16.59
C LEU A 230 -12.70 -1.37 16.02
N GLU A 231 -11.57 -0.91 16.57
CA GLU A 231 -10.23 -1.32 16.20
C GLU A 231 -10.02 -2.82 16.46
N GLU A 232 -10.33 -3.27 17.69
CA GLU A 232 -10.24 -4.69 18.04
C GLU A 232 -11.11 -5.57 17.13
N TYR A 233 -12.33 -5.10 16.83
CA TYR A 233 -13.23 -5.78 15.91
C TYR A 233 -12.64 -5.91 14.51
N PHE A 234 -12.08 -4.83 13.94
CA PHE A 234 -11.45 -4.86 12.63
C PHE A 234 -10.25 -5.79 12.59
N TYR A 235 -9.47 -5.86 13.68
CA TYR A 235 -8.29 -6.70 13.77
C TYR A 235 -8.63 -8.21 13.90
N VAL A 236 -9.59 -8.54 14.78
CA VAL A 236 -9.90 -9.93 15.15
C VAL A 236 -10.96 -10.57 14.26
N GLN A 237 -12.00 -9.80 13.89
CA GLN A 237 -13.21 -10.34 13.26
C GLN A 237 -13.54 -9.72 11.91
N GLY A 238 -12.90 -8.60 11.53
CA GLY A 238 -13.21 -7.86 10.31
C GLY A 238 -13.19 -8.73 9.06
N ARG A 239 -14.36 -8.89 8.41
CA ARG A 239 -14.57 -9.74 7.24
C ARG A 239 -14.42 -8.95 5.95
N GLU A 240 -14.16 -9.63 4.83
CA GLU A 240 -14.00 -8.98 3.53
C GLU A 240 -15.24 -8.18 3.08
N TRP A 241 -16.45 -8.67 3.37
CA TRP A 241 -17.67 -7.94 3.04
C TRP A 241 -17.84 -6.66 3.87
N GLU A 242 -17.28 -6.59 5.08
CA GLU A 242 -17.28 -5.37 5.91
C GLU A 242 -16.28 -4.34 5.37
N ARG A 243 -15.10 -4.78 4.92
CA ARG A 243 -14.15 -3.90 4.20
C ARG A 243 -14.84 -3.26 2.99
N TYR A 244 -15.55 -4.06 2.22
CA TYR A 244 -16.35 -3.60 1.10
C TYR A 244 -17.43 -2.58 1.52
N ALA A 245 -18.15 -2.81 2.61
CA ALA A 245 -19.13 -1.88 3.12
C ALA A 245 -18.51 -0.55 3.59
N TRP A 246 -17.36 -0.61 4.28
CA TRP A 246 -16.66 0.54 4.80
C TRP A 246 -15.97 1.43 3.74
N ILE A 247 -15.88 1.00 2.47
CA ILE A 247 -15.45 1.87 1.35
C ILE A 247 -16.30 3.16 1.33
N LYS A 248 -17.59 3.03 1.53
CA LYS A 248 -18.54 4.15 1.54
C LYS A 248 -18.74 4.76 2.93
N GLY A 249 -18.13 4.20 3.98
CA GLY A 249 -18.26 4.72 5.35
C GLY A 249 -17.79 6.16 5.48
N ARG A 250 -18.66 7.04 6.04
CA ARG A 250 -18.37 8.47 6.20
C ARG A 250 -19.08 9.02 7.44
N LEU A 251 -18.34 9.79 8.25
CA LEU A 251 -18.95 10.52 9.35
C LEU A 251 -19.92 11.57 8.79
N VAL A 252 -21.20 11.48 9.17
CA VAL A 252 -22.29 12.35 8.71
C VAL A 252 -22.78 13.32 9.79
N SER A 253 -22.36 13.12 11.06
CA SER A 253 -22.52 14.11 12.11
C SER A 253 -21.55 15.28 11.93
N GLU A 254 -21.84 16.40 12.57
CA GLU A 254 -21.08 17.65 12.48
C GLU A 254 -19.60 17.46 12.80
N ARG A 255 -18.73 18.30 12.22
CA ARG A 255 -17.27 18.27 12.37
C ARG A 255 -16.69 19.59 12.90
N GLU A 256 -17.52 20.53 13.30
CA GLU A 256 -17.05 21.89 13.65
C GLU A 256 -16.50 21.98 15.07
N SER A 257 -16.93 21.09 15.99
CA SER A 257 -16.36 21.06 17.34
C SER A 257 -15.01 20.32 17.38
N ASP A 258 -14.12 20.73 18.28
CA ASP A 258 -12.82 20.10 18.49
C ASP A 258 -12.95 18.58 18.80
N SER A 259 -13.97 18.17 19.56
CA SER A 259 -14.23 16.76 19.86
C SER A 259 -14.65 15.99 18.59
N ALA A 260 -15.57 16.53 17.79
CA ALA A 260 -16.01 15.91 16.56
C ALA A 260 -14.86 15.81 15.52
N GLN A 261 -13.97 16.78 15.48
CA GLN A 261 -12.80 16.77 14.59
C GLN A 261 -11.75 15.73 15.03
N ARG A 262 -11.54 15.58 16.35
CA ARG A 262 -10.68 14.50 16.89
C ARG A 262 -11.26 13.13 16.52
N LEU A 263 -12.54 12.91 16.80
CA LEU A 263 -13.23 11.66 16.46
C LEU A 263 -13.12 11.34 14.96
N ALA A 264 -13.35 12.33 14.08
CA ALA A 264 -13.23 12.15 12.63
C ALA A 264 -11.82 11.72 12.22
N THR A 265 -10.79 12.34 12.81
CA THR A 265 -9.38 12.04 12.52
C THR A 265 -9.01 10.63 12.98
N GLN A 266 -9.42 10.25 14.19
CA GLN A 266 -9.15 8.92 14.75
C GLN A 266 -9.90 7.83 13.97
N LEU A 267 -11.18 8.05 13.65
CA LEU A 267 -11.96 7.12 12.83
C LEU A 267 -11.33 6.91 11.45
N ASP A 268 -10.91 7.98 10.79
CA ASP A 268 -10.22 7.89 9.50
C ASP A 268 -8.91 7.10 9.59
N ALA A 269 -8.16 7.26 10.70
CA ALA A 269 -6.93 6.52 10.95
C ALA A 269 -7.17 5.01 11.11
N LEU A 270 -8.31 4.60 11.70
CA LEU A 270 -8.71 3.20 11.83
C LEU A 270 -9.26 2.61 10.53
N VAL A 271 -10.15 3.34 9.85
CA VAL A 271 -10.87 2.83 8.67
C VAL A 271 -9.95 2.71 7.44
N LYS A 272 -9.05 3.67 7.22
CA LYS A 272 -8.18 3.67 6.04
C LYS A 272 -7.29 2.42 5.93
N PRO A 273 -6.55 1.98 6.96
CA PRO A 273 -5.75 0.76 6.89
C PRO A 273 -6.62 -0.51 6.76
N PHE A 274 -7.78 -0.53 7.40
CA PHE A 274 -8.71 -1.66 7.33
C PHE A 274 -9.25 -1.83 5.92
N VAL A 275 -9.70 -0.75 5.26
CA VAL A 275 -10.31 -0.80 3.92
C VAL A 275 -9.25 -0.87 2.82
N TYR A 276 -8.25 0.01 2.86
CA TYR A 276 -7.27 0.22 1.80
C TYR A 276 -5.92 -0.35 2.21
N ARG A 277 -5.76 -1.67 2.11
CA ARG A 277 -4.48 -2.33 2.36
C ARG A 277 -3.47 -1.93 1.29
N ARG A 278 -2.26 -1.62 1.71
CA ARG A 278 -1.17 -1.22 0.81
C ARG A 278 -0.78 -2.33 -0.17
N TYR A 279 -0.87 -3.57 0.27
CA TYR A 279 -0.57 -4.75 -0.53
C TYR A 279 -1.85 -5.31 -1.12
N LEU A 280 -1.80 -5.63 -2.41
CA LEU A 280 -2.94 -6.18 -3.15
C LEU A 280 -3.49 -7.42 -2.46
N ASP A 281 -4.72 -7.33 -2.04
CA ASP A 281 -5.44 -8.44 -1.44
C ASP A 281 -6.30 -9.11 -2.52
N PHE A 282 -5.68 -10.01 -3.30
CA PHE A 282 -6.36 -10.72 -4.38
C PHE A 282 -7.48 -11.64 -3.87
N GLY A 283 -7.45 -12.02 -2.60
CA GLY A 283 -8.57 -12.70 -1.95
C GLY A 283 -9.86 -11.88 -1.98
N VAL A 284 -9.74 -10.55 -2.04
CA VAL A 284 -10.89 -9.63 -2.14
C VAL A 284 -11.61 -9.77 -3.47
N ILE A 285 -10.90 -9.86 -4.60
CA ILE A 285 -11.54 -10.02 -5.92
C ILE A 285 -12.33 -11.33 -5.97
N SER A 286 -11.74 -12.42 -5.51
CA SER A 286 -12.41 -13.72 -5.41
C SER A 286 -13.59 -13.70 -4.42
N ALA A 287 -13.44 -13.00 -3.28
CA ALA A 287 -14.52 -12.82 -2.32
C ALA A 287 -15.67 -11.98 -2.89
N ILE A 288 -15.36 -10.91 -3.64
CA ILE A 288 -16.35 -10.07 -4.33
C ILE A 288 -17.05 -10.87 -5.44
N ARG A 289 -16.33 -11.66 -6.24
CA ARG A 289 -16.93 -12.57 -7.23
C ARG A 289 -17.88 -13.56 -6.55
N SER A 290 -17.44 -14.19 -5.46
CA SER A 290 -18.28 -15.12 -4.70
C SER A 290 -19.52 -14.44 -4.12
N LEU A 291 -19.37 -13.24 -3.59
CA LEU A 291 -20.50 -12.43 -3.07
C LEU A 291 -21.47 -12.07 -4.20
N HIS A 292 -20.97 -11.67 -5.36
CA HIS A 292 -21.81 -11.38 -6.54
C HIS A 292 -22.58 -12.61 -7.01
N VAL A 293 -21.92 -13.78 -7.09
CA VAL A 293 -22.59 -15.05 -7.43
C VAL A 293 -23.69 -15.38 -6.42
N GLN A 294 -23.41 -15.24 -5.11
CA GLN A 294 -24.41 -15.46 -4.07
C GLN A 294 -25.60 -14.50 -4.18
N ILE A 295 -25.34 -13.22 -4.44
CA ILE A 295 -26.40 -12.21 -4.63
C ILE A 295 -27.25 -12.53 -5.86
N ARG A 296 -26.64 -12.92 -7.00
CA ARG A 296 -27.37 -13.35 -8.20
C ARG A 296 -28.20 -14.59 -7.94
N GLN A 297 -27.67 -15.59 -7.26
CA GLN A 297 -28.41 -16.82 -6.91
C GLN A 297 -29.61 -16.51 -6.01
N GLU A 298 -29.42 -15.63 -5.01
CA GLU A 298 -30.50 -15.21 -4.12
C GLU A 298 -31.55 -14.38 -4.85
N ALA A 299 -31.14 -13.49 -5.77
CA ALA A 299 -32.06 -12.73 -6.63
C ALA A 299 -32.89 -13.67 -7.53
N GLN A 300 -32.25 -14.67 -8.15
CA GLN A 300 -32.94 -15.70 -8.96
C GLN A 300 -33.92 -16.52 -8.12
N ARG A 301 -33.52 -16.92 -6.91
CA ARG A 301 -34.37 -17.66 -5.98
C ARG A 301 -35.62 -16.83 -5.59
N ARG A 302 -35.43 -15.52 -5.30
CA ARG A 302 -36.53 -14.60 -4.99
C ARG A 302 -37.45 -14.39 -6.20
N ALA A 303 -36.90 -14.28 -7.41
CA ALA A 303 -37.65 -14.18 -8.64
C ALA A 303 -38.53 -15.41 -8.89
N MET A 304 -38.03 -16.63 -8.59
CA MET A 304 -38.82 -17.86 -8.67
C MET A 304 -39.95 -17.90 -7.64
N MET A 305 -39.73 -17.36 -6.43
CA MET A 305 -40.75 -17.32 -5.37
C MET A 305 -41.79 -16.20 -5.56
N ARG A 306 -41.40 -15.10 -6.23
CA ARG A 306 -42.26 -13.94 -6.50
C ARG A 306 -42.09 -13.49 -7.95
N PRO A 307 -42.75 -14.11 -8.90
CA PRO A 307 -42.64 -13.79 -10.32
C PRO A 307 -43.06 -12.34 -10.67
N ASP A 308 -43.91 -11.73 -9.84
CA ASP A 308 -44.33 -10.32 -9.91
C ASP A 308 -43.18 -9.33 -9.60
N LYS A 309 -42.06 -9.78 -9.04
CA LYS A 309 -40.87 -9.02 -8.69
C LYS A 309 -39.63 -9.57 -9.35
N ALA A 310 -39.76 -10.35 -10.42
CA ALA A 310 -38.64 -11.02 -11.06
C ALA A 310 -37.69 -10.07 -11.81
N ASP A 311 -38.23 -8.98 -12.37
CA ASP A 311 -37.44 -8.00 -13.12
C ASP A 311 -36.96 -6.86 -12.19
N ASP A 312 -35.78 -7.01 -11.62
CA ASP A 312 -35.16 -6.10 -10.66
C ASP A 312 -34.00 -5.33 -11.30
N ILE A 313 -34.10 -4.01 -11.35
CA ILE A 313 -33.12 -3.11 -12.01
C ILE A 313 -31.83 -2.92 -11.18
N LYS A 314 -31.83 -3.31 -9.92
CA LYS A 314 -30.66 -3.18 -9.03
C LYS A 314 -29.85 -4.46 -8.95
N LEU A 315 -30.52 -5.60 -8.67
CA LEU A 315 -29.89 -6.89 -8.44
C LEU A 315 -29.92 -7.80 -9.66
N GLY A 316 -30.72 -7.46 -10.67
CA GLY A 316 -30.80 -8.18 -11.95
C GLY A 316 -29.54 -8.03 -12.79
N ARG A 317 -29.50 -8.79 -13.90
CA ARG A 317 -28.44 -8.74 -14.92
C ARG A 317 -28.25 -7.32 -15.44
N GLY A 318 -27.04 -6.83 -15.52
CA GLY A 318 -26.75 -5.47 -15.99
C GLY A 318 -27.32 -4.37 -15.11
N GLY A 319 -27.58 -4.64 -13.81
CA GLY A 319 -28.18 -3.72 -12.87
C GLY A 319 -27.21 -2.77 -12.18
N ILE A 320 -27.75 -1.86 -11.39
CA ILE A 320 -26.99 -0.82 -10.65
C ILE A 320 -25.85 -1.45 -9.83
N ARG A 321 -26.09 -2.60 -9.22
CA ARG A 321 -25.13 -3.28 -8.34
C ARG A 321 -23.85 -3.70 -9.06
N GLU A 322 -23.95 -4.08 -10.34
CA GLU A 322 -22.79 -4.47 -11.15
C GLU A 322 -21.90 -3.26 -11.45
N ILE A 323 -22.48 -2.08 -11.67
CA ILE A 323 -21.74 -0.83 -11.88
C ILE A 323 -21.04 -0.42 -10.58
N GLU A 324 -21.75 -0.49 -9.43
CA GLU A 324 -21.20 -0.20 -8.10
C GLU A 324 -20.03 -1.14 -7.79
N PHE A 325 -20.15 -2.44 -8.06
CA PHE A 325 -19.10 -3.42 -7.86
C PHE A 325 -17.86 -3.14 -8.72
N SER A 326 -18.06 -2.77 -9.99
CA SER A 326 -16.96 -2.42 -10.89
C SER A 326 -16.11 -1.28 -10.31
N ALA A 327 -16.74 -0.22 -9.78
CA ALA A 327 -16.04 0.88 -9.14
C ALA A 327 -15.33 0.44 -7.85
N GLN A 328 -16.01 -0.32 -6.99
CA GLN A 328 -15.48 -0.72 -5.68
C GLN A 328 -14.30 -1.68 -5.77
N VAL A 329 -14.20 -2.46 -6.83
CA VAL A 329 -13.03 -3.29 -7.12
C VAL A 329 -11.78 -2.43 -7.30
N PHE A 330 -11.85 -1.37 -8.10
CA PHE A 330 -10.72 -0.45 -8.26
C PHE A 330 -10.33 0.23 -6.93
N GLN A 331 -11.32 0.60 -6.11
CA GLN A 331 -11.08 1.20 -4.80
C GLN A 331 -10.31 0.24 -3.87
N LEU A 332 -10.69 -1.03 -3.80
CA LEU A 332 -10.03 -2.02 -2.95
C LEU A 332 -8.64 -2.41 -3.46
N ILE A 333 -8.48 -2.52 -4.78
CA ILE A 333 -7.23 -2.95 -5.40
C ILE A 333 -6.18 -1.82 -5.39
N ARG A 334 -6.60 -0.59 -5.71
CA ARG A 334 -5.67 0.53 -5.94
C ARG A 334 -5.67 1.57 -4.81
N GLY A 335 -6.73 1.66 -4.01
CA GLY A 335 -6.87 2.69 -2.97
C GLY A 335 -5.80 2.63 -1.87
N GLY A 336 -5.12 1.50 -1.69
CA GLY A 336 -3.97 1.38 -0.79
C GLY A 336 -2.73 2.14 -1.28
N GLN A 337 -2.50 2.14 -2.59
CA GLN A 337 -1.34 2.76 -3.24
C GLN A 337 -1.66 4.16 -3.80
N ASP A 338 -2.86 4.33 -4.37
CA ASP A 338 -3.32 5.59 -4.98
C ASP A 338 -4.50 6.16 -4.21
N ALA A 339 -4.27 7.28 -3.51
CA ALA A 339 -5.28 7.97 -2.71
C ALA A 339 -6.47 8.51 -3.56
N GLY A 340 -6.28 8.71 -4.86
CA GLY A 340 -7.35 9.14 -5.77
C GLY A 340 -8.49 8.13 -5.88
N PHE A 341 -8.24 6.83 -5.65
CA PHE A 341 -9.28 5.81 -5.58
C PHE A 341 -10.07 5.77 -4.26
N ARG A 342 -9.72 6.59 -3.26
CA ARG A 342 -10.44 6.64 -1.97
C ARG A 342 -11.67 7.56 -1.99
N VAL A 343 -12.01 8.11 -3.15
CA VAL A 343 -13.26 8.85 -3.35
C VAL A 343 -14.46 7.90 -3.25
N ARG A 344 -15.57 8.34 -2.68
CA ARG A 344 -16.70 7.47 -2.36
C ARG A 344 -17.76 7.33 -3.47
N PRO A 345 -18.08 8.41 -4.24
CA PRO A 345 -19.10 8.33 -5.29
C PRO A 345 -18.68 7.39 -6.44
N THR A 346 -19.58 6.53 -6.86
CA THR A 346 -19.33 5.49 -7.88
C THR A 346 -18.83 6.08 -9.20
N LEU A 347 -19.47 7.12 -9.72
CA LEU A 347 -19.08 7.73 -11.00
C LEU A 347 -17.73 8.44 -10.94
N ALA A 348 -17.39 9.04 -9.78
CA ALA A 348 -16.08 9.67 -9.59
C ALA A 348 -14.94 8.63 -9.66
N VAL A 349 -15.16 7.44 -9.11
CA VAL A 349 -14.20 6.32 -9.19
C VAL A 349 -14.01 5.84 -10.62
N LEU A 350 -15.11 5.64 -11.37
CA LEU A 350 -15.04 5.22 -12.78
C LEU A 350 -14.33 6.26 -13.64
N GLY A 351 -14.61 7.55 -13.45
CA GLY A 351 -13.93 8.64 -14.13
C GLY A 351 -12.44 8.68 -13.81
N TYR A 352 -12.08 8.47 -12.54
CA TYR A 352 -10.68 8.42 -12.12
C TYR A 352 -9.94 7.19 -12.70
N ALA A 353 -10.59 6.01 -12.75
CA ALA A 353 -10.04 4.81 -13.36
C ALA A 353 -9.76 5.01 -14.87
N ALA A 354 -10.66 5.71 -15.59
CA ALA A 354 -10.43 6.08 -16.99
C ALA A 354 -9.27 7.06 -17.14
N ALA A 355 -9.18 8.08 -16.28
CA ALA A 355 -8.09 9.05 -16.29
C ALA A 355 -6.72 8.39 -16.02
N ARG A 356 -6.72 7.27 -15.29
CA ARG A 356 -5.52 6.45 -15.04
C ARG A 356 -5.26 5.38 -16.10
N GLY A 357 -6.07 5.30 -17.16
CA GLY A 357 -5.92 4.31 -18.22
C GLY A 357 -6.25 2.86 -17.83
N LEU A 358 -6.91 2.65 -16.67
CA LEU A 358 -7.30 1.31 -16.20
C LEU A 358 -8.53 0.77 -16.89
N ILE A 359 -9.38 1.65 -17.40
CA ILE A 359 -10.50 1.34 -18.29
C ILE A 359 -10.49 2.33 -19.45
N ALA A 360 -11.00 1.92 -20.59
CA ALA A 360 -11.12 2.81 -21.74
C ALA A 360 -12.12 3.95 -21.44
N PRO A 361 -11.90 5.18 -21.94
CA PRO A 361 -12.83 6.30 -21.72
C PRO A 361 -14.26 5.99 -22.14
N GLU A 362 -14.45 5.22 -23.22
CA GLU A 362 -15.75 4.79 -23.74
C GLU A 362 -16.48 3.87 -22.75
N VAL A 363 -15.73 3.01 -22.05
CA VAL A 363 -16.28 2.13 -20.99
C VAL A 363 -16.82 2.95 -19.83
N SER A 364 -16.02 3.92 -19.35
CA SER A 364 -16.44 4.85 -18.30
C SER A 364 -17.70 5.65 -18.70
N HIS A 365 -17.74 6.10 -19.96
CA HIS A 365 -18.88 6.83 -20.50
C HIS A 365 -20.15 5.95 -20.55
N ASP A 366 -20.05 4.73 -21.11
CA ASP A 366 -21.17 3.80 -21.21
C ASP A 366 -21.72 3.41 -19.82
N LEU A 367 -20.83 3.12 -18.86
CA LEU A 367 -21.25 2.82 -17.48
C LEU A 367 -21.89 4.02 -16.79
N THR A 368 -21.42 5.25 -17.07
CA THR A 368 -22.01 6.49 -16.54
C THR A 368 -23.42 6.71 -17.08
N LEU A 369 -23.62 6.54 -18.39
CA LEU A 369 -24.95 6.66 -19.01
C LEU A 369 -25.91 5.60 -18.46
N ALA A 370 -25.47 4.36 -18.36
CA ALA A 370 -26.27 3.28 -17.82
C ALA A 370 -26.63 3.51 -16.32
N TYR A 371 -25.66 3.97 -15.52
CA TYR A 371 -25.89 4.29 -14.11
C TYR A 371 -26.96 5.38 -13.95
N ASN A 372 -26.81 6.49 -14.68
CA ASN A 372 -27.76 7.59 -14.59
C ASN A 372 -29.15 7.16 -15.04
N PHE A 373 -29.28 6.40 -16.14
CA PHE A 373 -30.56 5.88 -16.61
C PHE A 373 -31.22 4.94 -15.59
N LEU A 374 -30.46 3.98 -15.05
CA LEU A 374 -30.97 3.03 -14.07
C LEU A 374 -31.36 3.72 -12.75
N ARG A 375 -30.62 4.74 -12.35
CA ARG A 375 -30.93 5.53 -11.13
C ARG A 375 -32.17 6.40 -11.35
N GLU A 376 -32.33 7.04 -12.50
CA GLU A 376 -33.55 7.78 -12.83
C GLU A 376 -34.76 6.84 -12.82
N LEU A 377 -34.62 5.67 -13.42
CA LEU A 377 -35.69 4.64 -13.41
C LEU A 377 -35.99 4.17 -11.98
N GLU A 378 -34.99 3.96 -11.13
CA GLU A 378 -35.13 3.62 -9.71
C GLU A 378 -35.93 4.70 -8.97
N HIS A 379 -35.65 5.99 -9.22
CA HIS A 379 -36.36 7.11 -8.64
C HIS A 379 -37.85 7.09 -9.05
N ARG A 380 -38.16 6.88 -10.34
CA ARG A 380 -39.56 6.82 -10.83
C ARG A 380 -40.36 5.70 -10.18
N LEU A 381 -39.74 4.53 -9.98
CA LEU A 381 -40.37 3.41 -9.28
C LEU A 381 -40.67 3.76 -7.81
N GLN A 382 -39.74 4.43 -7.12
CA GLN A 382 -39.87 4.79 -5.71
C GLN A 382 -40.88 5.92 -5.48
N TYR A 383 -41.00 6.86 -6.40
CA TYR A 383 -41.91 8.00 -6.29
C TYR A 383 -43.39 7.59 -6.20
N ARG A 384 -43.78 6.46 -6.80
CA ARG A 384 -45.19 6.06 -6.84
C ARG A 384 -45.84 6.03 -5.47
N ASP A 385 -45.23 5.39 -4.49
CA ASP A 385 -45.80 5.17 -3.15
C ASP A 385 -44.85 5.52 -2.00
N ASP A 386 -43.72 6.16 -2.25
CA ASP A 386 -42.64 6.35 -1.28
C ASP A 386 -42.17 4.99 -0.71
N ALA A 387 -41.96 4.01 -1.59
CA ALA A 387 -41.63 2.65 -1.24
C ALA A 387 -40.24 2.26 -1.77
N GLN A 388 -39.46 1.51 -0.98
CA GLN A 388 -38.20 0.93 -1.39
C GLN A 388 -38.45 -0.24 -2.36
N THR A 389 -38.56 0.06 -3.65
CA THR A 389 -38.75 -0.93 -4.70
C THR A 389 -37.73 -0.75 -5.84
N HIS A 390 -37.37 -1.87 -6.45
CA HIS A 390 -36.45 -1.93 -7.60
C HIS A 390 -37.06 -2.83 -8.72
N ALA A 391 -38.26 -3.36 -8.49
CA ALA A 391 -38.93 -4.26 -9.42
C ALA A 391 -39.76 -3.46 -10.44
N MET A 392 -39.70 -3.88 -11.69
CA MET A 392 -40.49 -3.31 -12.76
C MET A 392 -41.99 -3.64 -12.54
N PRO A 393 -42.91 -2.71 -12.85
CA PRO A 393 -44.33 -2.94 -12.63
C PRO A 393 -44.91 -3.99 -13.58
N VAL A 394 -45.90 -4.74 -13.07
CA VAL A 394 -46.64 -5.76 -13.85
C VAL A 394 -47.92 -5.19 -14.47
N ASP A 395 -48.55 -4.23 -13.78
CA ASP A 395 -49.80 -3.59 -14.22
C ASP A 395 -49.57 -2.66 -15.42
N GLU A 396 -50.43 -2.76 -16.43
CA GLU A 396 -50.30 -1.98 -17.69
C GLU A 396 -50.41 -0.48 -17.47
N THR A 397 -51.23 -0.02 -16.53
CA THR A 397 -51.43 1.41 -16.23
C THR A 397 -50.13 1.96 -15.57
N GLU A 398 -49.52 1.18 -14.67
CA GLU A 398 -48.26 1.55 -14.04
C GLU A 398 -47.11 1.56 -15.05
N ARG A 399 -47.09 0.61 -16.00
CA ARG A 399 -46.10 0.54 -17.08
C ARG A 399 -46.19 1.76 -18.00
N ALA A 400 -47.41 2.15 -18.39
CA ALA A 400 -47.64 3.33 -19.23
C ALA A 400 -47.22 4.61 -18.49
N ALA A 401 -47.60 4.77 -17.23
CA ALA A 401 -47.22 5.94 -16.42
C ALA A 401 -45.68 6.03 -16.25
N LEU A 402 -45.00 4.88 -16.01
CA LEU A 402 -43.53 4.80 -15.91
C LEU A 402 -42.85 5.23 -17.20
N ALA A 403 -43.27 4.68 -18.36
CA ALA A 403 -42.73 5.02 -19.66
C ALA A 403 -42.88 6.50 -19.98
N GLN A 404 -44.06 7.05 -19.72
CA GLN A 404 -44.36 8.47 -19.90
C GLN A 404 -43.46 9.35 -19.00
N SER A 405 -43.29 9.00 -17.73
CA SER A 405 -42.46 9.77 -16.81
C SER A 405 -40.98 9.76 -17.21
N MET A 406 -40.51 8.67 -17.83
CA MET A 406 -39.20 8.51 -18.40
C MET A 406 -39.07 9.16 -19.80
N GLY A 407 -40.22 9.70 -20.38
CA GLY A 407 -40.26 10.36 -21.68
C GLY A 407 -40.26 9.44 -22.89
N TYR A 408 -40.66 8.20 -22.71
CA TYR A 408 -40.80 7.23 -23.79
C TYR A 408 -42.24 7.14 -24.25
N ALA A 409 -42.42 6.83 -25.55
CA ALA A 409 -43.75 6.75 -26.16
C ALA A 409 -44.61 5.62 -25.55
N ASP A 410 -43.99 4.50 -25.23
CA ASP A 410 -44.63 3.34 -24.62
C ASP A 410 -43.61 2.51 -23.80
N TYR A 411 -44.15 1.52 -23.11
CA TYR A 411 -43.34 0.63 -22.25
C TYR A 411 -42.33 -0.22 -23.07
N ALA A 412 -42.65 -0.60 -24.30
CA ALA A 412 -41.74 -1.38 -25.13
C ALA A 412 -40.51 -0.56 -25.53
N ALA A 413 -40.68 0.71 -25.83
CA ALA A 413 -39.55 1.63 -26.10
C ALA A 413 -38.66 1.84 -24.87
N LEU A 414 -39.27 1.98 -23.67
CA LEU A 414 -38.49 2.04 -22.41
C LEU A 414 -37.68 0.76 -22.20
N MET A 415 -38.32 -0.42 -22.38
CA MET A 415 -37.65 -1.72 -22.19
C MET A 415 -36.51 -1.96 -23.18
N ALA A 416 -36.66 -1.52 -24.42
CA ALA A 416 -35.59 -1.62 -25.42
C ALA A 416 -34.34 -0.84 -24.99
N VAL A 417 -34.49 0.37 -24.45
CA VAL A 417 -33.38 1.19 -23.95
C VAL A 417 -32.79 0.56 -22.66
N LEU A 418 -33.65 0.09 -21.76
CA LEU A 418 -33.22 -0.60 -20.54
C LEU A 418 -32.32 -1.82 -20.87
N GLU A 419 -32.78 -2.66 -21.82
CA GLU A 419 -32.01 -3.84 -22.18
C GLU A 419 -30.67 -3.49 -22.85
N ALA A 420 -30.64 -2.46 -23.69
CA ALA A 420 -29.40 -1.97 -24.29
C ALA A 420 -28.37 -1.50 -23.22
N HIS A 421 -28.83 -0.84 -22.16
CA HIS A 421 -27.97 -0.47 -21.03
C HIS A 421 -27.51 -1.70 -20.24
N ARG A 422 -28.41 -2.66 -20.00
CA ARG A 422 -28.12 -3.91 -19.28
C ARG A 422 -27.04 -4.73 -20.02
N GLU A 423 -27.16 -4.89 -21.32
CA GLU A 423 -26.18 -5.60 -22.13
C GLU A 423 -24.80 -4.95 -22.05
N LYS A 424 -24.74 -3.62 -22.14
CA LYS A 424 -23.46 -2.88 -21.99
C LYS A 424 -22.85 -3.10 -20.60
N VAL A 425 -23.64 -2.95 -19.53
CA VAL A 425 -23.15 -3.12 -18.16
C VAL A 425 -22.66 -4.54 -17.94
N GLU A 426 -23.42 -5.55 -18.33
CA GLU A 426 -23.01 -6.95 -18.20
C GLU A 426 -21.73 -7.24 -18.97
N HIS A 427 -21.62 -6.77 -20.22
CA HIS A 427 -20.45 -6.93 -21.04
C HIS A 427 -19.22 -6.33 -20.36
N GLN A 428 -19.31 -5.09 -19.87
CA GLN A 428 -18.21 -4.43 -19.16
C GLN A 428 -17.90 -5.08 -17.82
N PHE A 429 -18.91 -5.49 -17.07
CA PHE A 429 -18.75 -6.20 -15.81
C PHE A 429 -17.99 -7.51 -16.04
N VAL A 430 -18.39 -8.31 -17.04
CA VAL A 430 -17.67 -9.54 -17.41
C VAL A 430 -16.24 -9.23 -17.83
N GLN A 431 -15.96 -8.13 -18.56
CA GLN A 431 -14.61 -7.74 -18.93
C GLN A 431 -13.74 -7.30 -17.75
N ILE A 432 -14.28 -6.54 -16.81
CA ILE A 432 -13.56 -6.10 -15.60
C ILE A 432 -13.26 -7.29 -14.66
N PHE A 433 -14.19 -8.26 -14.61
CA PHE A 433 -14.08 -9.45 -13.77
C PHE A 433 -13.62 -10.70 -14.51
N SER A 434 -13.66 -10.76 -15.86
CA SER A 434 -13.00 -11.80 -16.63
C SER A 434 -11.51 -11.48 -16.75
N ASP A 435 -10.69 -12.50 -16.86
CA ASP A 435 -9.22 -12.48 -16.89
C ASP A 435 -8.59 -11.68 -18.06
N LYS A 436 -9.15 -10.54 -18.45
CA LYS A 436 -8.55 -9.63 -19.42
C LYS A 436 -7.77 -8.49 -18.74
N VAL A 437 -6.84 -8.87 -17.85
CA VAL A 437 -5.55 -8.20 -17.74
C VAL A 437 -4.52 -9.22 -18.23
N GLY A 438 -4.41 -9.34 -19.56
CA GLY A 438 -3.50 -10.25 -20.25
C GLY A 438 -4.21 -11.21 -21.21
N GLY A 439 -4.04 -10.98 -22.49
CA GLY A 439 -4.19 -11.82 -23.65
C GLY A 439 -5.25 -12.95 -23.69
N GLU A 440 -5.95 -13.02 -24.76
CA GLU A 440 -6.81 -14.15 -25.10
C GLU A 440 -6.13 -15.51 -24.83
N SER A 441 -6.52 -16.15 -23.75
CA SER A 441 -6.47 -17.59 -23.57
C SER A 441 -7.29 -17.95 -22.33
N GLY A 442 -8.57 -18.20 -22.52
CA GLY A 442 -9.34 -19.02 -21.63
C GLY A 442 -8.75 -20.44 -21.67
N CYS A 443 -7.97 -20.78 -20.66
CA CYS A 443 -7.62 -22.14 -20.34
C CYS A 443 -7.60 -22.25 -18.83
N GLY A 444 -8.65 -22.81 -18.25
CA GLY A 444 -8.46 -23.70 -17.13
C GLY A 444 -7.34 -24.66 -17.55
N ALA A 445 -6.34 -24.94 -16.71
CA ALA A 445 -5.39 -26.02 -17.02
C ALA A 445 -6.23 -27.22 -17.45
N PRO A 446 -5.92 -27.88 -18.58
CA PRO A 446 -6.72 -29.02 -19.02
C PRO A 446 -6.78 -29.99 -17.86
N GLU A 447 -7.97 -30.37 -17.42
CA GLU A 447 -8.16 -31.33 -16.32
C GLU A 447 -7.48 -32.67 -16.63
N ASP A 448 -7.18 -32.93 -17.89
CA ASP A 448 -6.57 -34.17 -18.45
C ASP A 448 -5.12 -34.00 -18.93
N GLY A 449 -4.41 -32.90 -18.56
CA GLY A 449 -3.03 -32.60 -18.99
C GLY A 449 -1.96 -33.35 -18.17
N VAL A 450 -0.73 -33.47 -18.75
CA VAL A 450 0.45 -34.08 -18.08
C VAL A 450 0.72 -33.43 -16.70
N ALA A 451 0.65 -32.08 -16.61
CA ALA A 451 0.83 -31.35 -15.38
C ALA A 451 -0.25 -31.70 -14.32
N ALA A 452 -1.50 -31.87 -14.75
CA ALA A 452 -2.60 -32.25 -13.86
C ALA A 452 -2.42 -33.69 -13.33
N TRP A 453 -1.89 -34.57 -14.14
CA TRP A 453 -1.60 -35.94 -13.72
C TRP A 453 -0.38 -35.96 -12.76
N VAL A 454 0.68 -35.24 -13.04
CA VAL A 454 1.85 -35.11 -12.13
C VAL A 454 1.44 -34.57 -10.78
N TRP A 455 0.65 -33.48 -10.76
CA TRP A 455 0.13 -32.91 -9.52
C TRP A 455 -1.21 -33.55 -9.14
N SER A 456 -1.18 -34.83 -8.75
CA SER A 456 -2.34 -35.62 -8.39
C SER A 456 -2.05 -36.67 -7.30
N GLY A 457 -3.02 -37.50 -6.99
CA GLY A 457 -2.85 -38.63 -6.05
C GLY A 457 -1.69 -39.58 -6.39
N ALA A 458 -1.22 -39.59 -7.65
CA ALA A 458 -0.05 -40.35 -8.07
C ALA A 458 1.23 -40.02 -7.26
N LEU A 459 1.34 -38.80 -6.73
CA LEU A 459 2.45 -38.41 -5.83
C LEU A 459 2.43 -39.19 -4.48
N ALA A 460 1.30 -39.73 -4.08
CA ALA A 460 1.15 -40.54 -2.86
C ALA A 460 1.33 -42.02 -3.09
N GLU A 461 1.28 -42.52 -4.34
CA GLU A 461 1.31 -43.93 -4.66
C GLU A 461 2.74 -44.51 -4.65
N GLU A 462 2.97 -45.56 -3.89
CA GLU A 462 4.20 -46.35 -3.92
C GLU A 462 4.30 -47.13 -5.24
N GLY A 463 5.38 -46.86 -6.01
CA GLY A 463 5.62 -47.51 -7.30
C GLY A 463 5.27 -46.68 -8.55
N ALA A 464 4.65 -45.51 -8.42
CA ALA A 464 4.38 -44.58 -9.54
C ALA A 464 5.61 -43.81 -10.03
N ASP A 465 6.81 -44.00 -9.45
CA ASP A 465 8.00 -43.23 -9.74
C ASP A 465 8.40 -43.25 -11.22
N GLY A 466 8.32 -44.39 -11.88
CA GLY A 466 8.68 -44.52 -13.30
C GLY A 466 7.79 -43.67 -14.21
N ASP A 467 6.49 -43.67 -13.96
CA ASP A 467 5.51 -42.93 -14.73
C ASP A 467 5.62 -41.42 -14.41
N LEU A 468 5.83 -41.03 -13.14
CA LEU A 468 6.03 -39.64 -12.73
C LEU A 468 7.29 -39.07 -13.34
N LEU A 469 8.41 -39.79 -13.35
CA LEU A 469 9.67 -39.34 -13.99
C LEU A 469 9.48 -39.21 -15.51
N ALA A 470 8.80 -40.15 -16.17
CA ALA A 470 8.51 -40.06 -17.60
C ALA A 470 7.66 -38.84 -17.95
N ARG A 471 6.62 -38.54 -17.15
CA ARG A 471 5.74 -37.38 -17.35
C ARG A 471 6.47 -36.05 -17.10
N LEU A 472 7.35 -35.99 -16.10
CA LEU A 472 8.18 -34.82 -15.87
C LEU A 472 9.16 -34.57 -17.05
N ALA A 473 9.72 -35.66 -17.62
CA ALA A 473 10.53 -35.59 -18.83
C ALA A 473 9.73 -35.10 -20.04
N GLU A 474 8.46 -35.47 -20.20
CA GLU A 474 7.54 -34.92 -21.23
C GLU A 474 7.32 -33.41 -21.09
N LEU A 475 7.39 -32.86 -19.85
CA LEU A 475 7.36 -31.41 -19.60
C LEU A 475 8.69 -30.73 -19.94
N GLY A 476 9.71 -31.50 -20.42
CA GLY A 476 11.01 -30.98 -20.82
C GLY A 476 11.98 -30.77 -19.67
N ILE A 477 11.86 -31.55 -18.60
CA ILE A 477 12.78 -31.50 -17.46
C ILE A 477 13.84 -32.60 -17.68
N ASP A 478 15.12 -32.21 -17.81
CA ASP A 478 16.19 -33.10 -18.19
C ASP A 478 16.61 -34.04 -17.03
N ASP A 479 16.62 -33.54 -15.78
CA ASP A 479 16.80 -34.32 -14.55
C ASP A 479 15.57 -34.21 -13.66
N PRO A 480 14.58 -35.09 -13.80
CA PRO A 480 13.32 -34.97 -13.06
C PRO A 480 13.38 -35.51 -11.62
N ALA A 481 14.40 -36.29 -11.24
CA ALA A 481 14.42 -36.98 -9.95
C ALA A 481 14.46 -36.03 -8.73
N PRO A 482 15.29 -34.97 -8.69
CA PRO A 482 15.27 -34.00 -7.59
C PRO A 482 13.94 -33.27 -7.47
N LEU A 483 13.34 -32.89 -8.62
CA LEU A 483 12.02 -32.24 -8.63
C LEU A 483 10.93 -33.19 -8.09
N LEU A 484 10.92 -34.46 -8.53
CA LEU A 484 9.96 -35.45 -8.03
C LEU A 484 10.04 -35.60 -6.52
N ALA A 485 11.26 -35.72 -5.97
CA ALA A 485 11.45 -35.79 -4.53
C ALA A 485 10.89 -34.56 -3.81
N ARG A 486 11.07 -33.35 -4.38
CA ARG A 486 10.53 -32.10 -3.83
C ARG A 486 8.99 -32.06 -3.88
N LEU A 487 8.38 -32.40 -5.02
CA LEU A 487 6.92 -32.47 -5.18
C LEU A 487 6.28 -33.44 -4.18
N ARG A 488 6.85 -34.63 -4.03
CA ARG A 488 6.38 -35.64 -3.11
C ARG A 488 6.49 -35.20 -1.64
N GLY A 489 7.61 -34.63 -1.26
CA GLY A 489 7.81 -34.05 0.08
C GLY A 489 6.77 -32.99 0.42
N LEU A 490 6.45 -32.12 -0.53
CA LEU A 490 5.43 -31.09 -0.34
C LEU A 490 4.02 -31.67 -0.26
N TRP A 491 3.66 -32.60 -1.16
CA TRP A 491 2.36 -33.29 -1.19
C TRP A 491 2.04 -33.99 0.14
N GLN A 492 3.07 -34.63 0.75
CA GLN A 492 2.94 -35.34 2.02
C GLN A 492 3.07 -34.46 3.25
N SER A 493 3.45 -33.15 3.07
CA SER A 493 3.66 -32.24 4.19
C SER A 493 2.37 -31.94 4.95
N SER A 494 2.47 -31.79 6.28
CA SER A 494 1.35 -31.36 7.12
C SER A 494 0.87 -29.94 6.76
N ARG A 495 1.73 -29.13 6.13
CA ARG A 495 1.37 -27.79 5.64
C ARG A 495 0.39 -27.85 4.48
N TYR A 496 0.58 -28.77 3.54
CA TYR A 496 -0.31 -28.96 2.40
C TYR A 496 -1.57 -29.76 2.77
N THR A 497 -1.42 -30.90 3.46
CA THR A 497 -2.57 -31.76 3.84
C THR A 497 -3.52 -31.08 4.82
N GLY A 498 -3.03 -30.14 5.63
CA GLY A 498 -3.84 -29.36 6.57
C GLY A 498 -4.52 -28.10 5.97
N LEU A 499 -4.41 -27.87 4.66
CA LEU A 499 -5.05 -26.72 4.02
C LEU A 499 -6.58 -26.86 3.98
N PRO A 500 -7.32 -25.76 4.21
CA PRO A 500 -8.74 -25.70 3.89
C PRO A 500 -8.98 -26.00 2.40
N GLU A 501 -10.11 -26.63 2.06
CA GLU A 501 -10.43 -27.09 0.70
C GLU A 501 -10.22 -26.01 -0.37
N LYS A 502 -10.79 -24.81 -0.21
CA LYS A 502 -10.59 -23.66 -1.14
C LYS A 502 -9.13 -23.24 -1.30
N SER A 503 -8.33 -23.30 -0.24
CA SER A 503 -6.90 -22.94 -0.33
C SER A 503 -6.12 -24.02 -1.03
N ARG A 504 -6.50 -25.28 -0.87
CA ARG A 504 -5.91 -26.43 -1.56
C ARG A 504 -6.22 -26.36 -3.05
N GLU A 505 -7.47 -26.13 -3.44
CA GLU A 505 -7.87 -25.95 -4.85
C GLU A 505 -7.05 -24.87 -5.56
N ARG A 506 -6.84 -23.71 -4.90
CA ARG A 506 -5.99 -22.62 -5.43
C ARG A 506 -4.54 -23.06 -5.55
N PHE A 507 -4.00 -23.69 -4.52
CA PHE A 507 -2.64 -24.20 -4.54
C PHE A 507 -2.45 -25.20 -5.70
N ASP A 508 -3.36 -26.14 -5.86
CA ASP A 508 -3.35 -27.15 -6.93
C ASP A 508 -3.41 -26.51 -8.32
N SER A 509 -4.23 -25.47 -8.48
CA SER A 509 -4.32 -24.71 -9.73
C SER A 509 -2.98 -24.04 -10.06
N VAL A 510 -2.34 -23.37 -9.12
CA VAL A 510 -1.02 -22.74 -9.32
C VAL A 510 0.06 -23.78 -9.60
N ALA A 511 0.08 -24.89 -8.85
CA ALA A 511 1.03 -25.98 -9.03
C ALA A 511 0.96 -26.58 -10.44
N LYS A 512 -0.25 -26.89 -10.93
CA LYS A 512 -0.49 -27.39 -12.29
C LYS A 512 -0.04 -26.40 -13.36
N ARG A 513 -0.36 -25.10 -13.22
CA ARG A 513 0.06 -24.05 -14.15
C ARG A 513 1.58 -23.86 -14.15
N ALA A 514 2.23 -23.91 -12.99
CA ALA A 514 3.69 -23.82 -12.89
C ALA A 514 4.38 -24.98 -13.60
N LEU A 515 3.87 -26.19 -13.45
CA LEU A 515 4.36 -27.38 -14.16
C LEU A 515 4.16 -27.27 -15.68
N GLU A 516 3.02 -26.81 -16.14
CA GLU A 516 2.76 -26.61 -17.58
C GLU A 516 3.65 -25.52 -18.18
N ALA A 517 3.91 -24.44 -17.44
CA ALA A 517 4.80 -23.36 -17.88
C ALA A 517 6.24 -23.85 -18.13
N ALA A 518 6.65 -24.99 -17.58
CA ALA A 518 7.97 -25.58 -17.83
C ALA A 518 8.24 -25.82 -19.31
N ARG A 519 7.21 -26.14 -20.11
CA ARG A 519 7.36 -26.42 -21.54
C ARG A 519 7.97 -25.25 -22.33
N THR A 520 7.72 -24.01 -21.88
CA THR A 520 8.15 -22.79 -22.56
C THR A 520 9.31 -22.07 -21.86
N MET A 521 9.78 -22.57 -20.72
CA MET A 521 10.90 -21.93 -19.99
C MET A 521 12.23 -22.15 -20.72
N GLU A 522 13.02 -21.08 -20.76
CA GLU A 522 14.40 -21.12 -21.26
C GLU A 522 15.39 -20.52 -20.22
N PRO A 523 16.60 -21.02 -20.09
CA PRO A 523 17.17 -22.23 -20.76
C PRO A 523 16.62 -23.54 -20.18
N ARG A 524 16.56 -24.57 -21.01
CA ARG A 524 15.93 -25.87 -20.70
C ARG A 524 16.58 -26.54 -19.48
N GLU A 525 17.89 -26.46 -19.36
CA GLU A 525 18.67 -27.09 -18.27
C GLU A 525 18.28 -26.58 -16.89
N ARG A 526 17.71 -25.37 -16.79
CA ARG A 526 17.29 -24.75 -15.53
C ARG A 526 15.83 -25.03 -15.14
N ARG A 527 15.05 -25.71 -15.98
CA ARG A 527 13.61 -25.93 -15.75
C ARG A 527 13.30 -26.63 -14.43
N GLY A 528 14.02 -27.74 -14.16
CA GLY A 528 13.85 -28.51 -12.92
C GLY A 528 14.14 -27.68 -11.68
N ASP A 529 15.27 -26.99 -11.67
CA ASP A 529 15.69 -26.10 -10.58
C ASP A 529 14.71 -24.93 -10.37
N THR A 530 14.23 -24.34 -11.47
CA THR A 530 13.26 -23.23 -11.41
C THR A 530 11.94 -23.67 -10.80
N LEU A 531 11.45 -24.83 -11.21
CA LEU A 531 10.24 -25.40 -10.62
C LEU A 531 10.44 -25.78 -9.14
N ALA A 532 11.56 -26.37 -8.76
CA ALA A 532 11.86 -26.67 -7.37
C ALA A 532 11.76 -25.41 -6.51
N ARG A 533 12.40 -24.29 -6.95
CA ARG A 533 12.33 -22.98 -6.28
C ARG A 533 10.91 -22.40 -6.29
N MET A 534 10.13 -22.63 -7.36
CA MET A 534 8.71 -22.24 -7.39
C MET A 534 7.91 -22.97 -6.32
N PHE A 535 8.14 -24.26 -6.12
CA PHE A 535 7.48 -25.03 -5.06
C PHE A 535 7.98 -24.66 -3.67
N ASP A 536 9.22 -24.20 -3.52
CA ASP A 536 9.73 -23.61 -2.27
C ASP A 536 8.99 -22.30 -1.94
N LEU A 537 8.79 -21.44 -2.94
CA LEU A 537 8.01 -20.20 -2.79
C LEU A 537 6.54 -20.51 -2.45
N LEU A 538 5.90 -21.46 -3.15
CA LEU A 538 4.53 -21.87 -2.88
C LEU A 538 4.38 -22.41 -1.45
N GLU A 539 5.35 -23.18 -0.95
CA GLU A 539 5.35 -23.65 0.44
C GLU A 539 5.48 -22.49 1.43
N ALA A 540 6.31 -21.50 1.14
CA ALA A 540 6.47 -20.31 2.00
C ALA A 540 5.19 -19.48 2.10
N VAL A 541 4.40 -19.42 1.01
CA VAL A 541 3.13 -18.65 0.95
C VAL A 541 1.88 -19.52 1.18
N ILE A 542 2.03 -20.80 1.46
CA ILE A 542 0.94 -21.79 1.47
C ILE A 542 -0.27 -21.40 2.35
N ARG A 543 -0.01 -20.71 3.47
CA ARG A 543 -1.06 -20.23 4.40
C ARG A 543 -1.56 -18.82 4.06
N ARG A 544 -0.99 -18.17 3.06
CA ARG A 544 -1.33 -16.80 2.65
C ARG A 544 -2.19 -16.85 1.39
N GLY A 545 -3.49 -17.06 1.56
CA GLY A 545 -4.45 -17.26 0.46
C GLY A 545 -4.46 -16.14 -0.59
N ALA A 546 -4.06 -14.91 -0.22
CA ALA A 546 -3.94 -13.77 -1.12
C ALA A 546 -2.88 -14.00 -2.22
N TYR A 547 -1.70 -14.55 -1.88
CA TYR A 547 -0.65 -14.81 -2.88
C TYR A 547 -0.97 -15.99 -3.78
N LEU A 548 -1.64 -17.02 -3.24
CA LEU A 548 -2.14 -18.13 -4.07
C LEU A 548 -3.20 -17.63 -5.05
N ALA A 549 -4.11 -16.75 -4.61
CA ALA A 549 -5.10 -16.14 -5.48
C ALA A 549 -4.44 -15.28 -6.57
N LEU A 550 -3.44 -14.46 -6.21
CA LEU A 550 -2.64 -13.69 -7.15
C LEU A 550 -2.09 -14.56 -8.28
N LEU A 551 -1.35 -15.61 -7.92
CA LEU A 551 -0.70 -16.51 -8.89
C LEU A 551 -1.70 -17.35 -9.69
N THR A 552 -2.91 -17.57 -9.15
CA THR A 552 -3.99 -18.26 -9.85
C THR A 552 -4.67 -17.35 -10.87
N GLU A 553 -4.95 -16.10 -10.48
CA GLU A 553 -5.77 -15.18 -11.27
C GLU A 553 -4.98 -14.41 -12.32
N TYR A 554 -3.64 -14.29 -12.14
CA TYR A 554 -2.75 -13.54 -13.02
C TYR A 554 -1.64 -14.42 -13.61
N PRO A 555 -1.86 -15.05 -14.77
CA PRO A 555 -0.85 -15.91 -15.43
C PRO A 555 0.46 -15.17 -15.72
N ASP A 556 0.39 -13.88 -16.06
CA ASP A 556 1.57 -13.07 -16.32
C ASP A 556 2.42 -12.85 -15.06
N ALA A 557 1.78 -12.70 -13.89
CA ALA A 557 2.49 -12.64 -12.62
C ALA A 557 3.23 -13.96 -12.33
N LEU A 558 2.60 -15.12 -12.58
CA LEU A 558 3.23 -16.42 -12.46
C LEU A 558 4.45 -16.54 -13.40
N ASN A 559 4.32 -16.12 -14.66
CA ASN A 559 5.41 -16.14 -15.64
C ASN A 559 6.57 -15.23 -15.22
N ARG A 560 6.30 -14.04 -14.66
CA ARG A 560 7.32 -13.14 -14.12
C ARG A 560 8.03 -13.75 -12.92
N VAL A 561 7.28 -14.35 -11.99
CA VAL A 561 7.85 -15.08 -10.86
C VAL A 561 8.78 -16.18 -11.36
N LEU A 562 8.34 -17.01 -12.29
CA LEU A 562 9.16 -18.08 -12.84
C LEU A 562 10.43 -17.56 -13.54
N LYS A 563 10.36 -16.42 -14.24
CA LYS A 563 11.55 -15.76 -14.82
C LYS A 563 12.54 -15.34 -13.74
N VAL A 564 12.08 -14.72 -12.67
CA VAL A 564 12.94 -14.28 -11.55
C VAL A 564 13.57 -15.49 -10.86
N LEU A 565 12.78 -16.53 -10.55
CA LEU A 565 13.25 -17.77 -9.91
C LEU A 565 14.25 -18.53 -10.78
N GLY A 566 14.08 -18.51 -12.11
CA GLY A 566 14.97 -19.15 -13.08
C GLY A 566 16.26 -18.37 -13.30
N ALA A 567 16.19 -17.05 -13.25
CA ALA A 567 17.33 -16.18 -13.54
C ALA A 567 18.38 -16.22 -12.42
N SER A 568 17.95 -16.32 -11.14
CA SER A 568 18.84 -16.16 -10.00
C SER A 568 18.40 -16.98 -8.78
N ARG A 569 19.31 -17.79 -8.24
CA ARG A 569 19.10 -18.51 -6.97
C ARG A 569 19.01 -17.56 -5.78
N TRP A 570 19.81 -16.50 -5.79
CA TRP A 570 19.76 -15.46 -4.77
C TRP A 570 18.42 -14.71 -4.79
N ALA A 571 17.93 -14.31 -5.99
CA ALA A 571 16.62 -13.68 -6.16
C ALA A 571 15.48 -14.58 -5.68
N ALA A 572 15.55 -15.88 -5.97
CA ALA A 572 14.60 -16.87 -5.48
C ALA A 572 14.58 -16.92 -3.94
N GLY A 573 15.74 -17.06 -3.32
CA GLY A 573 15.87 -17.04 -1.86
C GLY A 573 15.40 -15.72 -1.23
N TYR A 574 15.64 -14.60 -1.91
CA TYR A 574 15.19 -13.28 -1.47
C TYR A 574 13.65 -13.18 -1.49
N LEU A 575 13.03 -13.59 -2.59
CA LEU A 575 11.57 -13.59 -2.75
C LEU A 575 10.88 -14.57 -1.78
N ILE A 576 11.48 -15.74 -1.53
CA ILE A 576 10.97 -16.74 -0.56
C ILE A 576 10.99 -16.18 0.87
N ARG A 577 12.05 -15.44 1.24
CA ARG A 577 12.14 -14.78 2.55
C ARG A 577 11.21 -13.58 2.68
N HIS A 578 10.95 -12.87 1.57
CA HIS A 578 10.16 -11.65 1.52
C HIS A 578 8.99 -11.77 0.52
N PRO A 579 7.99 -12.66 0.78
CA PRO A 579 6.91 -12.91 -0.17
C PRO A 579 6.04 -11.70 -0.49
N GLN A 580 6.04 -10.68 0.37
CA GLN A 580 5.35 -9.40 0.12
C GLN A 580 5.87 -8.68 -1.14
N LEU A 581 7.07 -9.02 -1.62
CA LEU A 581 7.64 -8.47 -2.85
C LEU A 581 6.99 -9.03 -4.13
N LEU A 582 6.12 -10.04 -4.01
CA LEU A 582 5.30 -10.49 -5.14
C LEU A 582 4.41 -9.37 -5.69
N ASP A 583 4.03 -8.42 -4.84
CA ASP A 583 3.21 -7.27 -5.24
C ASP A 583 3.98 -6.33 -6.18
N GLU A 584 5.30 -6.19 -6.00
CA GLU A 584 6.16 -5.36 -6.85
C GLU A 584 6.27 -5.90 -8.30
N LEU A 585 6.00 -7.20 -8.50
CA LEU A 585 6.02 -7.83 -9.83
C LEU A 585 4.83 -7.45 -10.71
N LEU A 586 3.82 -6.79 -10.17
CA LEU A 586 2.57 -6.48 -10.86
C LEU A 586 2.60 -5.13 -11.58
N ASP A 587 3.50 -4.23 -11.19
CA ASP A 587 3.57 -2.86 -11.69
C ASP A 587 4.82 -2.65 -12.55
N ASP A 588 4.68 -2.91 -13.87
CA ASP A 588 5.77 -2.70 -14.84
C ASP A 588 6.19 -1.24 -14.95
N GLU A 589 5.28 -0.31 -14.71
CA GLU A 589 5.57 1.13 -14.78
C GLU A 589 6.39 1.55 -13.57
N ALA A 590 6.05 1.08 -12.37
CA ALA A 590 6.83 1.32 -11.17
C ALA A 590 8.23 0.70 -11.24
N ILE A 591 8.36 -0.52 -11.79
CA ILE A 591 9.66 -1.17 -11.99
C ILE A 591 10.55 -0.33 -12.92
N SER A 592 9.98 0.21 -14.01
CA SER A 592 10.72 0.89 -15.08
C SER A 592 10.95 2.38 -14.83
N SER A 593 10.27 2.98 -13.83
CA SER A 593 10.39 4.40 -13.52
C SER A 593 11.81 4.76 -13.02
N PRO A 594 12.28 6.00 -13.23
CA PRO A 594 13.56 6.46 -12.68
C PRO A 594 13.62 6.33 -11.14
N PHE A 595 14.82 6.09 -10.60
CA PHE A 595 15.05 6.11 -9.16
C PHE A 595 15.11 7.56 -8.66
N ASP A 596 14.23 7.93 -7.72
CA ASP A 596 14.15 9.26 -7.11
C ASP A 596 14.36 9.13 -5.59
N TRP A 597 15.61 9.22 -5.15
CA TRP A 597 15.98 9.05 -3.74
C TRP A 597 15.50 10.20 -2.84
N PRO A 598 15.49 11.46 -3.27
CA PRO A 598 14.84 12.56 -2.52
C PRO A 598 13.36 12.29 -2.23
N GLU A 599 12.59 11.89 -3.23
CA GLU A 599 11.17 11.57 -3.06
C GLU A 599 10.97 10.30 -2.20
N PHE A 600 11.78 9.26 -2.42
CA PHE A 600 11.81 8.07 -1.57
C PHE A 600 12.02 8.43 -0.09
N SER A 601 13.06 9.24 0.21
CA SER A 601 13.38 9.66 1.57
C SER A 601 12.27 10.49 2.20
N ARG A 602 11.64 11.38 1.43
CA ARG A 602 10.50 12.21 1.86
C ARG A 602 9.29 11.34 2.26
N LEU A 603 8.95 10.39 1.40
CA LEU A 603 7.83 9.46 1.64
C LEU A 603 8.11 8.54 2.84
N LEU A 604 9.35 8.04 2.95
CA LEU A 604 9.77 7.18 4.05
C LEU A 604 9.68 7.92 5.39
N ARG A 605 10.18 9.18 5.48
CA ARG A 605 10.05 10.03 6.67
C ARG A 605 8.59 10.24 7.09
N ALA A 606 7.71 10.52 6.13
CA ALA A 606 6.28 10.71 6.41
C ALA A 606 5.64 9.44 7.00
N ARG A 607 6.00 8.26 6.49
CA ARG A 607 5.51 6.96 7.00
C ARG A 607 6.02 6.67 8.40
N LEU A 608 7.30 6.91 8.65
CA LEU A 608 7.92 6.69 9.96
C LEU A 608 7.31 7.61 11.04
N ALA A 609 6.99 8.84 10.66
CA ALA A 609 6.32 9.78 11.56
C ALA A 609 4.88 9.38 11.92
N ALA A 610 4.22 8.61 11.04
CA ALA A 610 2.86 8.10 11.25
C ALA A 610 2.82 6.72 11.93
N ALA A 611 3.97 6.08 12.17
CA ALA A 611 4.04 4.76 12.79
C ALA A 611 3.78 4.84 14.31
N ALA A 612 3.04 3.86 14.84
CA ALA A 612 2.57 3.84 16.22
C ALA A 612 3.70 3.60 17.24
N ASP A 613 4.70 2.79 16.87
CA ASP A 613 5.78 2.37 17.75
C ASP A 613 7.11 2.12 17.01
N VAL A 614 8.16 1.82 17.80
CA VAL A 614 9.53 1.61 17.31
C VAL A 614 9.63 0.35 16.44
N GLU A 615 8.94 -0.72 16.78
CA GLU A 615 8.99 -1.98 16.02
C GLU A 615 8.40 -1.77 14.63
N GLN A 616 7.26 -1.12 14.55
CA GLN A 616 6.63 -0.76 13.28
C GLN A 616 7.52 0.16 12.42
N GLN A 617 8.23 1.10 13.05
CA GLN A 617 9.19 1.95 12.31
C GLN A 617 10.36 1.15 11.76
N MET A 618 10.91 0.24 12.55
CA MET A 618 11.99 -0.65 12.12
C MET A 618 11.52 -1.55 10.96
N ASP A 619 10.31 -2.07 11.01
CA ASP A 619 9.74 -2.89 9.93
C ASP A 619 9.48 -2.07 8.66
N LEU A 620 8.99 -0.84 8.78
CA LEU A 620 8.79 0.08 7.65
C LEU A 620 10.11 0.38 6.91
N LEU A 621 11.21 0.62 7.65
CA LEU A 621 12.54 0.81 7.05
C LEU A 621 12.97 -0.42 6.25
N ARG A 622 12.80 -1.62 6.82
CA ARG A 622 13.17 -2.89 6.17
C ARG A 622 12.34 -3.13 4.93
N HIS A 623 11.03 -2.99 5.01
CA HIS A 623 10.15 -3.17 3.87
C HIS A 623 10.45 -2.19 2.74
N ALA A 624 10.70 -0.91 3.06
CA ALA A 624 11.05 0.09 2.06
C ALA A 624 12.39 -0.23 1.38
N HIS A 625 13.40 -0.59 2.15
CA HIS A 625 14.71 -1.03 1.64
C HIS A 625 14.57 -2.29 0.76
N GLN A 626 13.84 -3.31 1.23
CA GLN A 626 13.63 -4.56 0.50
C GLN A 626 12.93 -4.35 -0.84
N ALA A 627 11.93 -3.46 -0.89
CA ALA A 627 11.21 -3.14 -2.12
C ALA A 627 12.15 -2.50 -3.17
N GLU A 628 12.97 -1.53 -2.76
CA GLU A 628 13.90 -0.88 -3.68
C GLU A 628 15.06 -1.79 -4.11
N VAL A 629 15.60 -2.62 -3.20
CA VAL A 629 16.58 -3.65 -3.57
C VAL A 629 15.99 -4.61 -4.61
N PHE A 630 14.75 -5.03 -4.42
CA PHE A 630 14.08 -5.93 -5.36
C PHE A 630 13.81 -5.25 -6.71
N ARG A 631 13.44 -3.97 -6.71
CA ARG A 631 13.27 -3.18 -7.92
C ARG A 631 14.59 -3.02 -8.71
N ILE A 632 15.71 -2.77 -8.01
CA ILE A 632 17.05 -2.75 -8.62
C ILE A 632 17.35 -4.13 -9.23
N LEU A 633 17.10 -5.21 -8.49
CA LEU A 633 17.31 -6.58 -8.95
C LEU A 633 16.50 -6.92 -10.21
N LEU A 634 15.25 -6.53 -10.29
CA LEU A 634 14.41 -6.76 -11.48
C LEU A 634 14.96 -6.04 -12.71
N ASN A 635 15.47 -4.83 -12.55
CA ASN A 635 16.11 -4.08 -13.63
C ASN A 635 17.45 -4.69 -14.06
N ASP A 636 18.23 -5.21 -13.11
CA ASP A 636 19.48 -5.94 -13.33
C ASP A 636 19.24 -7.25 -14.11
N LEU A 637 18.32 -8.10 -13.63
CA LEU A 637 17.95 -9.35 -14.29
C LEU A 637 17.35 -9.14 -15.70
N ALA A 638 16.72 -7.98 -15.92
CA ALA A 638 16.25 -7.57 -17.24
C ALA A 638 17.36 -6.99 -18.15
N GLY A 639 18.60 -6.87 -17.66
CA GLY A 639 19.72 -6.30 -18.40
C GLY A 639 19.61 -4.79 -18.66
N ARG A 640 18.77 -4.07 -17.89
CA ARG A 640 18.60 -2.61 -18.02
C ARG A 640 19.68 -1.82 -17.28
N LEU A 641 20.36 -2.45 -16.31
CA LEU A 641 21.44 -1.87 -15.52
C LEU A 641 22.75 -2.62 -15.76
N SER A 642 23.85 -1.88 -15.90
CA SER A 642 25.19 -2.47 -15.82
C SER A 642 25.55 -2.76 -14.35
N VAL A 643 26.57 -3.58 -14.11
CA VAL A 643 27.02 -3.91 -12.74
C VAL A 643 27.46 -2.66 -11.96
N GLU A 644 28.00 -1.65 -12.65
CA GLU A 644 28.34 -0.36 -12.05
C GLU A 644 27.09 0.40 -11.61
N HIS A 645 26.09 0.51 -12.50
CA HIS A 645 24.82 1.17 -12.16
C HIS A 645 24.05 0.45 -11.05
N VAL A 646 24.08 -0.90 -11.01
CA VAL A 646 23.50 -1.66 -9.89
C VAL A 646 24.17 -1.24 -8.57
N SER A 647 25.51 -1.17 -8.56
CA SER A 647 26.28 -0.79 -7.37
C SER A 647 26.06 0.65 -6.95
N ASP A 648 25.95 1.58 -7.91
CA ASP A 648 25.61 2.98 -7.65
C ASP A 648 24.23 3.07 -6.96
N ARG A 649 23.20 2.39 -7.52
CA ARG A 649 21.82 2.42 -6.97
C ARG A 649 21.74 1.80 -5.58
N LEU A 650 22.44 0.70 -5.34
CA LEU A 650 22.49 0.08 -4.01
C LEU A 650 23.19 0.99 -3.00
N SER A 651 24.26 1.70 -3.40
CA SER A 651 24.96 2.63 -2.53
C SER A 651 24.13 3.87 -2.23
N GLU A 652 23.45 4.45 -3.23
CA GLU A 652 22.54 5.59 -3.07
C GLU A 652 21.34 5.22 -2.17
N LEU A 653 20.80 4.02 -2.31
CA LEU A 653 19.76 3.51 -1.42
C LEU A 653 20.25 3.38 0.03
N ALA A 654 21.46 2.86 0.21
CA ALA A 654 22.06 2.73 1.54
C ALA A 654 22.25 4.11 2.20
N ASP A 655 22.77 5.09 1.45
CA ASP A 655 22.92 6.47 1.92
C ASP A 655 21.57 7.07 2.34
N ALA A 656 20.55 6.95 1.49
CA ALA A 656 19.20 7.47 1.78
C ALA A 656 18.56 6.81 3.01
N VAL A 657 18.70 5.50 3.17
CA VAL A 657 18.15 4.76 4.31
C VAL A 657 18.92 5.09 5.60
N LEU A 658 20.26 5.20 5.55
CA LEU A 658 21.08 5.60 6.70
C LEU A 658 20.68 6.99 7.18
N ASP A 659 20.52 7.97 6.28
CA ASP A 659 20.17 9.34 6.61
C ASP A 659 18.81 9.42 7.32
N VAL A 660 17.79 8.77 6.75
CA VAL A 660 16.45 8.69 7.37
C VAL A 660 16.49 7.98 8.71
N THR A 661 17.34 6.94 8.85
CA THR A 661 17.47 6.18 10.11
C THR A 661 18.13 7.01 11.19
N ILE A 662 19.22 7.74 10.88
CA ILE A 662 19.91 8.64 11.82
C ILE A 662 18.91 9.68 12.37
N GLU A 663 18.17 10.33 11.49
CA GLU A 663 17.17 11.34 11.88
C GLU A 663 16.07 10.74 12.77
N THR A 664 15.53 9.56 12.38
CA THR A 664 14.44 8.90 13.10
C THR A 664 14.85 8.44 14.49
N VAL A 665 16.03 7.81 14.59
CA VAL A 665 16.56 7.31 15.87
C VAL A 665 16.91 8.49 16.79
N TRP A 666 17.48 9.59 16.26
CA TRP A 666 17.80 10.76 17.05
C TRP A 666 16.56 11.44 17.63
N LYS A 667 15.49 11.60 16.86
CA LYS A 667 14.23 12.20 17.35
C LYS A 667 13.67 11.48 18.57
N GLN A 668 13.90 10.17 18.67
CA GLN A 668 13.41 9.33 19.76
C GLN A 668 14.46 9.09 20.86
N PHE A 669 15.66 9.61 20.68
CA PHE A 669 16.74 9.37 21.64
C PHE A 669 16.55 10.24 22.89
N ALA A 670 16.31 9.59 24.03
CA ALA A 670 15.96 10.27 25.28
C ALA A 670 17.05 11.22 25.81
N LYS A 671 18.33 10.95 25.49
CA LYS A 671 19.48 11.78 25.94
C LYS A 671 19.86 12.87 24.95
N ARG A 672 19.05 13.11 23.89
CA ARG A 672 19.35 14.16 22.92
C ARG A 672 19.38 15.53 23.61
N HIS A 673 20.39 16.34 23.31
CA HIS A 673 20.60 17.67 23.86
C HIS A 673 20.36 18.80 22.86
N ARG A 674 20.10 18.42 21.59
CA ARG A 674 19.79 19.34 20.48
C ARG A 674 18.75 18.74 19.54
N GLU A 675 18.16 19.56 18.70
CA GLU A 675 17.12 19.12 17.76
C GLU A 675 17.67 18.25 16.64
N VAL A 676 18.79 18.65 16.04
CA VAL A 676 19.51 17.95 14.97
C VAL A 676 20.86 17.49 15.49
N PRO A 677 21.25 16.22 15.27
CA PRO A 677 22.53 15.72 15.74
C PRO A 677 23.69 16.29 14.91
N ARG A 678 24.77 16.69 15.55
CA ARG A 678 26.06 16.94 14.88
C ARG A 678 26.84 15.63 14.78
N PHE A 679 26.38 14.77 13.89
CA PHE A 679 26.82 13.39 13.75
C PHE A 679 26.74 12.96 12.29
N ALA A 680 27.76 12.26 11.82
CA ALA A 680 27.83 11.75 10.45
C ALA A 680 28.31 10.30 10.40
N ALA A 681 27.79 9.56 9.42
CA ALA A 681 28.29 8.28 8.99
C ALA A 681 29.19 8.47 7.77
N ILE A 682 30.42 7.97 7.85
CA ILE A 682 31.41 7.99 6.77
C ILE A 682 31.53 6.57 6.21
N ALA A 683 31.28 6.46 4.91
CA ALA A 683 31.36 5.19 4.18
C ALA A 683 32.78 4.88 3.76
N TYR A 684 33.15 3.61 3.92
CA TYR A 684 34.42 3.05 3.51
C TYR A 684 34.18 1.85 2.57
N GLY A 685 35.24 1.16 2.20
CA GLY A 685 35.18 -0.11 1.48
C GLY A 685 34.32 -0.08 0.21
N LYS A 686 33.36 -0.98 0.11
CA LYS A 686 32.48 -1.06 -1.05
C LYS A 686 31.47 0.09 -1.09
N LEU A 687 30.90 0.46 0.05
CA LEU A 687 29.95 1.57 0.13
C LEU A 687 30.63 2.90 -0.22
N GLY A 688 31.85 3.12 0.32
CA GLY A 688 32.64 4.31 0.02
C GLY A 688 33.01 4.43 -1.46
N GLY A 689 33.43 3.33 -2.09
CA GLY A 689 33.75 3.26 -3.51
C GLY A 689 32.56 3.19 -4.46
N LYS A 690 31.32 3.24 -3.97
CA LYS A 690 30.10 2.99 -4.73
C LYS A 690 30.10 1.66 -5.49
N GLU A 691 30.60 0.62 -4.82
CA GLU A 691 30.73 -0.73 -5.36
C GLU A 691 29.91 -1.76 -4.56
N LEU A 692 28.83 -1.32 -3.91
CA LEU A 692 27.98 -2.16 -3.09
C LEU A 692 27.29 -3.25 -3.93
N GLY A 693 27.18 -4.46 -3.39
CA GLY A 693 26.44 -5.58 -3.96
C GLY A 693 25.23 -5.95 -3.09
N TYR A 694 24.35 -6.82 -3.59
CA TYR A 694 23.09 -7.19 -2.92
C TYR A 694 23.25 -7.78 -1.49
N ALA A 695 24.35 -8.44 -1.21
CA ALA A 695 24.63 -9.05 0.09
C ALA A 695 25.92 -8.48 0.70
N SER A 696 26.20 -7.20 0.47
CA SER A 696 27.34 -6.54 1.07
C SER A 696 26.97 -5.95 2.43
N ASP A 697 27.89 -6.06 3.37
CA ASP A 697 27.92 -5.31 4.61
C ASP A 697 28.25 -3.82 4.35
N LEU A 698 27.91 -2.96 5.28
CA LEU A 698 28.26 -1.56 5.28
C LEU A 698 29.54 -1.33 6.08
N ASP A 699 30.62 -1.02 5.40
CA ASP A 699 31.86 -0.54 6.02
C ASP A 699 31.66 0.94 6.37
N ILE A 700 31.39 1.29 7.63
CA ILE A 700 31.13 2.67 8.06
C ILE A 700 31.86 3.00 9.35
N ILE A 701 32.14 4.28 9.55
CA ILE A 701 32.56 4.84 10.84
C ILE A 701 31.65 6.01 11.20
N PHE A 702 31.65 6.39 12.48
CA PHE A 702 30.85 7.50 12.96
C PHE A 702 31.73 8.62 13.49
N LEU A 703 31.46 9.85 13.02
CA LEU A 703 32.09 11.06 13.48
C LEU A 703 31.07 12.00 14.10
N TYR A 704 31.49 12.81 15.07
CA TYR A 704 30.71 13.91 15.63
C TYR A 704 31.57 15.17 15.80
N ASP A 705 30.92 16.33 15.85
CA ASP A 705 31.55 17.61 16.13
C ASP A 705 30.62 18.46 16.99
N ASP A 706 30.82 18.40 18.32
CA ASP A 706 29.89 19.00 19.28
C ASP A 706 30.64 19.50 20.50
N GLU A 707 30.33 20.75 20.92
CA GLU A 707 30.97 21.44 22.04
C GLU A 707 30.44 21.03 23.43
N ASP A 708 29.35 20.22 23.49
CA ASP A 708 28.78 19.75 24.77
C ASP A 708 29.79 18.83 25.50
N GLU A 709 30.05 19.10 26.78
CA GLU A 709 30.99 18.30 27.57
C GLU A 709 30.62 16.81 27.63
N ARG A 710 29.37 16.47 27.40
CA ARG A 710 28.86 15.08 27.39
C ARG A 710 28.71 14.53 25.99
N ALA A 711 29.12 15.24 24.96
CA ALA A 711 28.94 14.84 23.55
C ALA A 711 29.44 13.42 23.29
N ALA A 712 30.65 13.07 23.76
CA ALA A 712 31.22 11.73 23.60
C ALA A 712 30.32 10.61 24.16
N GLU A 713 29.76 10.80 25.37
CA GLU A 713 28.84 9.83 26.01
C GLU A 713 27.55 9.72 25.22
N ILE A 714 26.98 10.87 24.83
CA ILE A 714 25.69 10.97 24.15
C ILE A 714 25.77 10.28 22.78
N TYR A 715 26.78 10.66 21.98
CA TYR A 715 26.91 10.09 20.62
C TYR A 715 27.37 8.63 20.62
N ALA A 716 28.15 8.19 21.63
CA ALA A 716 28.44 6.76 21.79
C ALA A 716 27.19 5.93 22.13
N ALA A 717 26.31 6.46 22.99
CA ALA A 717 25.03 5.81 23.30
C ALA A 717 24.06 5.85 22.09
N PHE A 718 24.04 6.95 21.35
CA PHE A 718 23.27 7.09 20.12
C PHE A 718 23.74 6.10 19.04
N ALA A 719 25.03 6.00 18.77
CA ALA A 719 25.60 5.07 17.79
C ALA A 719 25.24 3.61 18.11
N ARG A 720 25.34 3.20 19.40
CA ARG A 720 24.89 1.85 19.81
C ARG A 720 23.43 1.61 19.46
N ARG A 721 22.56 2.60 19.70
CA ARG A 721 21.15 2.48 19.35
C ARG A 721 20.95 2.44 17.84
N LEU A 722 21.66 3.26 17.07
CA LEU A 722 21.63 3.26 15.60
C LEU A 722 22.05 1.90 15.04
N ILE A 723 23.16 1.33 15.51
CA ILE A 723 23.63 -0.01 15.12
C ILE A 723 22.54 -1.05 15.43
N THR A 724 21.90 -0.97 16.60
CA THR A 724 20.79 -1.87 16.95
C THR A 724 19.67 -1.79 15.92
N TRP A 725 19.31 -0.59 15.47
CA TRP A 725 18.27 -0.41 14.44
C TRP A 725 18.68 -1.01 13.09
N LEU A 726 19.95 -0.92 12.73
CA LEU A 726 20.47 -1.45 11.47
C LEU A 726 20.57 -2.98 11.49
N THR A 727 21.06 -3.56 12.60
CA THR A 727 21.48 -4.97 12.65
C THR A 727 20.50 -5.93 13.32
N THR A 728 19.56 -5.44 14.16
CA THR A 728 18.60 -6.33 14.83
C THR A 728 17.63 -6.93 13.83
N ALA A 729 17.41 -8.24 13.90
CA ALA A 729 16.38 -8.92 13.15
C ALA A 729 15.01 -8.67 13.79
N THR A 730 14.04 -8.22 12.98
CA THR A 730 12.63 -8.10 13.34
C THR A 730 11.81 -9.11 12.55
N GLY A 731 10.47 -9.07 12.66
CA GLY A 731 9.57 -9.83 11.79
C GLY A 731 9.78 -9.60 10.29
N ALA A 732 10.27 -8.40 9.91
CA ALA A 732 10.61 -8.02 8.54
C ALA A 732 12.07 -8.38 8.14
N GLY A 733 12.87 -8.96 9.03
CA GLY A 733 14.28 -9.30 8.81
C GLY A 733 15.27 -8.27 9.33
N THR A 734 16.51 -8.28 8.80
CA THR A 734 17.58 -7.33 9.12
C THR A 734 17.61 -6.20 8.09
N LEU A 735 18.05 -5.00 8.49
CA LEU A 735 18.18 -3.89 7.54
C LEU A 735 19.54 -3.93 6.83
N PHE A 736 20.63 -3.93 7.60
CA PHE A 736 22.01 -4.04 7.11
C PHE A 736 22.89 -4.83 8.08
N ASP A 737 23.87 -5.52 7.55
CA ASP A 737 25.06 -5.92 8.31
C ASP A 737 26.04 -4.75 8.30
N VAL A 738 26.72 -4.49 9.44
CA VAL A 738 27.57 -3.31 9.61
C VAL A 738 28.97 -3.73 10.08
N ASP A 739 29.98 -3.27 9.36
CA ASP A 739 31.39 -3.43 9.75
C ASP A 739 31.99 -2.08 10.19
N LEU A 740 32.48 -2.04 11.42
CA LEU A 740 33.03 -0.85 12.06
C LEU A 740 34.55 -0.94 12.27
N ARG A 741 35.23 -1.97 11.72
CA ARG A 741 36.65 -2.23 11.97
C ARG A 741 37.59 -1.17 11.40
N LEU A 742 37.11 -0.35 10.46
CA LEU A 742 37.90 0.74 9.85
C LEU A 742 37.90 2.04 10.68
N ARG A 743 37.29 2.05 11.86
CA ARG A 743 37.41 3.18 12.79
C ARG A 743 38.79 3.31 13.40
N PRO A 744 39.22 4.52 13.84
CA PRO A 744 40.52 4.70 14.50
C PRO A 744 40.78 3.67 15.59
N ASN A 745 41.95 3.04 15.57
CA ASN A 745 42.34 1.93 16.43
C ASN A 745 41.53 0.62 16.29
N GLY A 746 40.80 0.47 15.19
CA GLY A 746 40.04 -0.75 14.90
C GLY A 746 39.07 -1.15 16.00
N GLU A 747 38.98 -2.42 16.35
CA GLU A 747 38.08 -2.94 17.38
C GLU A 747 38.34 -2.39 18.79
N SER A 748 39.57 -1.97 19.08
CA SER A 748 39.98 -1.37 20.35
C SER A 748 39.57 0.11 20.47
N GLY A 749 39.22 0.77 19.34
CA GLY A 749 38.89 2.18 19.29
C GLY A 749 37.50 2.53 19.74
N LEU A 750 37.27 3.80 19.97
CA LEU A 750 35.95 4.35 20.32
C LEU A 750 34.95 4.10 19.20
N LEU A 751 33.69 3.85 19.55
CA LEU A 751 32.62 3.60 18.60
C LEU A 751 32.29 4.83 17.74
N VAL A 752 32.42 6.02 18.31
CA VAL A 752 32.32 7.33 17.65
C VAL A 752 33.56 8.12 17.96
N THR A 753 34.02 8.89 17.00
CA THR A 753 35.26 9.71 17.14
C THR A 753 34.90 11.17 16.91
N ASP A 754 35.42 12.03 17.78
CA ASP A 754 35.38 13.46 17.58
C ASP A 754 36.17 13.85 16.34
N LEU A 755 35.66 14.83 15.57
CA LEU A 755 36.24 15.21 14.27
C LEU A 755 37.68 15.70 14.38
N ASP A 756 38.03 16.50 15.43
CA ASP A 756 39.43 16.95 15.65
C ASP A 756 40.34 15.79 16.06
N SER A 757 39.86 14.88 16.90
CA SER A 757 40.58 13.66 17.26
C SER A 757 40.81 12.76 16.05
N PHE A 758 39.81 12.62 15.15
CA PHE A 758 39.96 11.92 13.88
C PHE A 758 41.03 12.58 13.00
N ARG A 759 41.00 13.91 12.86
CA ARG A 759 41.99 14.68 12.10
C ARG A 759 43.41 14.43 12.61
N ARG A 760 43.62 14.59 13.92
CA ARG A 760 44.95 14.38 14.55
C ARG A 760 45.47 12.94 14.36
N TYR A 761 44.57 11.94 14.51
CA TYR A 761 44.90 10.54 14.29
C TYR A 761 45.35 10.28 12.85
N GLN A 762 44.56 10.73 11.88
CA GLN A 762 44.80 10.53 10.46
C GLN A 762 46.06 11.28 9.96
N LEU A 763 46.31 12.49 10.48
CA LEU A 763 47.51 13.28 10.15
C LEU A 763 48.74 12.82 10.91
N ARG A 764 48.63 11.82 11.79
CA ARG A 764 49.73 11.32 12.62
C ARG A 764 50.31 12.38 13.55
N GLU A 765 49.48 13.31 14.03
CA GLU A 765 49.82 14.31 15.01
C GLU A 765 49.74 13.69 16.42
N GLY A 766 50.85 13.28 17.02
CA GLY A 766 50.85 12.72 18.37
C GLY A 766 51.84 11.55 18.56
N ASP A 767 51.58 10.73 19.53
CA ASP A 767 52.42 9.59 19.89
C ASP A 767 52.42 8.53 18.78
N ALA A 768 53.56 8.09 18.30
CA ALA A 768 53.68 7.15 17.19
C ALA A 768 52.93 5.79 17.40
N ALA A 769 52.62 5.45 18.63
CA ALA A 769 51.84 4.24 18.99
C ALA A 769 50.33 4.38 18.77
N ASN A 770 49.82 5.60 18.55
CA ASN A 770 48.35 5.88 18.46
C ASN A 770 48.05 6.75 17.25
N THR A 771 48.57 6.39 16.09
CA THR A 771 48.39 7.09 14.83
C THR A 771 48.00 6.15 13.69
N ALA A 772 47.35 6.67 12.64
CA ALA A 772 46.86 5.86 11.52
C ALA A 772 47.99 5.08 10.81
N TRP A 773 47.72 3.88 10.44
CA TRP A 773 48.60 3.00 9.66
C TRP A 773 48.41 3.29 8.16
N VAL A 774 49.34 2.87 7.33
CA VAL A 774 49.27 3.08 5.86
C VAL A 774 48.04 2.38 5.27
N TRP A 775 47.68 1.22 5.76
CA TRP A 775 46.51 0.50 5.30
C TRP A 775 45.17 1.23 5.63
N GLU A 776 45.12 2.04 6.69
CA GLU A 776 43.98 2.90 6.97
C GLU A 776 43.88 4.07 5.98
N HIS A 777 45.04 4.61 5.58
CA HIS A 777 45.12 5.59 4.50
C HIS A 777 44.79 4.98 3.11
N GLN A 778 45.11 3.70 2.86
CA GLN A 778 44.58 2.99 1.68
C GLN A 778 43.05 2.92 1.70
N ALA A 779 42.47 2.55 2.84
CA ALA A 779 41.02 2.53 3.01
C ALA A 779 40.40 3.92 2.82
N LEU A 780 41.08 5.00 3.28
CA LEU A 780 40.65 6.38 3.17
C LEU A 780 40.54 6.86 1.71
N THR A 781 41.34 6.27 0.78
CA THR A 781 41.23 6.61 -0.67
C THR A 781 39.82 6.40 -1.21
N ARG A 782 39.08 5.46 -0.63
CA ARG A 782 37.73 5.09 -1.02
C ARG A 782 36.66 5.59 -0.05
N ALA A 783 37.04 6.37 0.95
CA ALA A 783 36.08 6.88 1.92
C ALA A 783 35.36 8.12 1.41
N ARG A 784 34.10 8.27 1.84
CA ARG A 784 33.25 9.43 1.54
C ARG A 784 32.19 9.66 2.62
N PHE A 785 31.64 10.87 2.67
CA PHE A 785 30.41 11.13 3.42
C PHE A 785 29.25 10.26 2.88
N SER A 786 28.45 9.68 3.78
CA SER A 786 27.28 8.87 3.44
C SER A 786 25.99 9.49 3.95
N ALA A 787 25.89 9.80 5.25
CA ALA A 787 24.65 10.29 5.83
C ALA A 787 24.90 11.13 7.09
N GLY A 788 23.91 11.97 7.47
CA GLY A 788 23.94 12.78 8.69
C GLY A 788 24.27 14.25 8.43
N ASP A 789 25.07 14.88 9.32
CA ASP A 789 25.43 16.29 9.23
C ASP A 789 26.42 16.56 8.09
N VAL A 790 25.94 17.30 7.07
CA VAL A 790 26.71 17.68 5.88
C VAL A 790 27.96 18.48 6.23
N ALA A 791 27.90 19.35 7.27
CA ALA A 791 29.04 20.15 7.67
C ALA A 791 30.21 19.26 8.21
N ILE A 792 29.88 18.17 8.90
CA ILE A 792 30.88 17.17 9.31
C ILE A 792 31.39 16.42 8.07
N GLY A 793 30.50 16.13 7.11
CA GLY A 793 30.88 15.55 5.83
C GLY A 793 31.91 16.40 5.06
N ASP A 794 31.66 17.69 4.96
CA ASP A 794 32.59 18.66 4.30
C ASP A 794 33.92 18.76 5.05
N ALA A 795 33.88 18.80 6.36
CA ALA A 795 35.08 18.83 7.19
C ALA A 795 35.88 17.51 7.12
N PHE A 796 35.19 16.34 7.09
CA PHE A 796 35.81 15.05 6.81
C PHE A 796 36.52 15.04 5.45
N GLU A 797 35.88 15.54 4.39
CA GLU A 797 36.49 15.59 3.06
C GLU A 797 37.72 16.48 3.04
N ALA A 798 37.71 17.61 3.74
CA ALA A 798 38.89 18.48 3.90
C ALA A 798 40.06 17.74 4.60
N ILE A 799 39.77 16.96 5.65
CA ILE A 799 40.74 16.11 6.33
C ILE A 799 41.25 15.02 5.38
N ARG A 800 40.34 14.35 4.66
CA ARG A 800 40.70 13.30 3.69
C ARG A 800 41.64 13.84 2.62
N VAL A 801 41.35 15.02 2.04
CA VAL A 801 42.22 15.70 1.08
C VAL A 801 43.61 15.95 1.70
N GLN A 802 43.65 16.53 2.90
CA GLN A 802 44.92 16.83 3.58
C GLN A 802 45.76 15.57 3.83
N VAL A 803 45.14 14.48 4.28
CA VAL A 803 45.85 13.19 4.52
C VAL A 803 46.38 12.57 3.24
N LEU A 804 45.53 12.54 2.19
CA LEU A 804 45.88 11.87 0.93
C LEU A 804 46.92 12.67 0.12
N THR A 805 46.92 14.01 0.24
CA THR A 805 47.94 14.87 -0.43
C THR A 805 49.21 15.06 0.39
N THR A 806 49.34 14.43 1.54
CA THR A 806 50.64 14.45 2.29
C THR A 806 51.71 13.72 1.49
N PRO A 807 52.87 14.36 1.20
CA PRO A 807 53.94 13.73 0.44
C PRO A 807 54.49 12.47 1.11
N ARG A 808 54.75 11.43 0.33
CA ARG A 808 55.23 10.12 0.80
C ARG A 808 56.39 9.61 0.01
N ASP A 809 57.31 8.88 0.66
CA ASP A 809 58.47 8.21 0.00
C ASP A 809 57.98 6.92 -0.68
N ALA A 810 58.34 6.77 -1.97
CA ALA A 810 57.89 5.64 -2.78
C ALA A 810 58.32 4.25 -2.26
N ALA A 811 59.58 4.12 -1.82
CA ALA A 811 60.12 2.81 -1.44
C ALA A 811 59.50 2.26 -0.12
N PRO A 812 59.40 3.05 0.98
CA PRO A 812 58.75 2.62 2.20
C PRO A 812 57.27 2.33 1.96
N LEU A 813 56.54 3.21 1.22
CA LEU A 813 55.15 3.04 0.91
C LEU A 813 54.89 1.73 0.13
N ALA A 814 55.69 1.46 -0.91
CA ALA A 814 55.58 0.23 -1.70
C ALA A 814 55.79 -1.02 -0.83
N GLN A 815 56.77 -0.98 0.09
CA GLN A 815 57.03 -2.10 0.99
C GLN A 815 55.84 -2.38 1.91
N GLU A 816 55.28 -1.38 2.56
CA GLU A 816 54.11 -1.53 3.46
C GLU A 816 52.91 -2.11 2.73
N ILE A 817 52.67 -1.66 1.48
CA ILE A 817 51.55 -2.13 0.64
C ILE A 817 51.77 -3.61 0.25
N VAL A 818 52.96 -4.00 -0.15
CA VAL A 818 53.29 -5.38 -0.48
C VAL A 818 53.16 -6.29 0.74
N GLU A 819 53.66 -5.86 1.91
CA GLU A 819 53.47 -6.60 3.16
C GLU A 819 51.98 -6.77 3.53
N MET A 820 51.20 -5.74 3.38
CA MET A 820 49.73 -5.81 3.63
C MET A 820 49.05 -6.74 2.63
N ARG A 821 49.46 -6.69 1.33
CA ARG A 821 48.94 -7.61 0.31
C ARG A 821 49.22 -9.07 0.68
N GLN A 822 50.43 -9.36 1.20
CA GLN A 822 50.78 -10.71 1.65
C GLN A 822 49.90 -11.14 2.83
N ARG A 823 49.66 -10.27 3.81
CA ARG A 823 48.75 -10.56 4.94
C ARG A 823 47.35 -10.88 4.47
N VAL A 824 46.85 -10.18 3.46
CA VAL A 824 45.50 -10.43 2.88
C VAL A 824 45.48 -11.82 2.21
N GLU A 825 46.55 -12.19 1.48
CA GLU A 825 46.67 -13.51 0.84
C GLU A 825 46.74 -14.63 1.88
N ASP A 826 47.53 -14.46 2.91
CA ASP A 826 47.71 -15.44 4.01
C ASP A 826 46.38 -15.61 4.81
N GLY A 827 45.57 -14.54 4.92
CA GLY A 827 44.25 -14.55 5.58
C GLY A 827 43.16 -15.22 4.76
N HIS A 828 43.35 -15.37 3.44
CA HIS A 828 42.33 -15.93 2.53
C HIS A 828 42.94 -17.03 1.63
N PRO A 829 43.47 -18.11 2.18
CA PRO A 829 44.15 -19.13 1.39
C PRO A 829 43.19 -19.88 0.46
N ASN A 830 43.45 -19.85 -0.84
CA ASN A 830 42.71 -20.63 -1.82
C ASN A 830 43.34 -22.03 -1.98
N ARG A 831 42.63 -23.04 -1.50
CA ARG A 831 43.08 -24.47 -1.58
C ARG A 831 42.45 -25.22 -2.75
N THR A 832 41.75 -24.53 -3.65
CA THR A 832 41.08 -25.14 -4.80
C THR A 832 41.90 -24.96 -6.08
N ALA A 833 41.56 -25.70 -7.13
CA ALA A 833 42.13 -25.49 -8.48
C ALA A 833 41.52 -24.29 -9.22
N LEU A 834 40.49 -23.67 -8.65
CA LEU A 834 39.81 -22.53 -9.22
C LEU A 834 40.48 -21.21 -8.85
N PHE A 835 40.38 -20.21 -9.68
CA PHE A 835 40.87 -18.87 -9.44
C PHE A 835 39.89 -18.02 -8.62
N ASP A 836 40.31 -17.51 -7.46
CA ASP A 836 39.57 -16.59 -6.65
C ASP A 836 39.69 -15.16 -7.23
N LEU A 837 38.63 -14.67 -7.83
CA LEU A 837 38.56 -13.38 -8.52
C LEU A 837 39.02 -12.20 -7.65
N LYS A 838 38.89 -12.31 -6.34
CA LYS A 838 39.22 -11.23 -5.41
C LYS A 838 40.60 -11.36 -4.83
N HIS A 839 40.96 -12.54 -4.27
CA HIS A 839 42.11 -12.67 -3.37
C HIS A 839 43.35 -13.29 -4.01
N ASP A 840 43.21 -14.10 -5.08
CA ASP A 840 44.38 -14.70 -5.75
C ASP A 840 45.22 -13.64 -6.47
N ARG A 841 46.50 -13.96 -6.71
CA ARG A 841 47.39 -13.08 -7.46
C ARG A 841 46.89 -12.88 -8.89
N GLY A 842 46.82 -11.60 -9.31
CA GLY A 842 46.19 -11.19 -10.55
C GLY A 842 44.71 -10.93 -10.43
N GLY A 843 44.12 -10.93 -9.23
CA GLY A 843 42.75 -10.65 -8.93
C GLY A 843 42.47 -9.17 -8.61
N MET A 844 41.22 -8.88 -8.14
CA MET A 844 40.79 -7.51 -7.90
C MET A 844 41.62 -6.77 -6.86
N VAL A 845 42.06 -7.43 -5.80
CA VAL A 845 42.90 -6.82 -4.73
C VAL A 845 44.19 -6.25 -5.28
N ASP A 846 44.83 -6.91 -6.26
CA ASP A 846 46.05 -6.41 -6.87
C ASP A 846 45.80 -5.10 -7.63
N ILE A 847 44.67 -4.98 -8.31
CA ILE A 847 44.27 -3.74 -8.98
C ILE A 847 43.99 -2.64 -7.95
N GLU A 848 43.21 -2.94 -6.94
CA GLU A 848 42.80 -1.99 -5.88
C GLU A 848 44.06 -1.45 -5.15
N PHE A 849 44.97 -2.31 -4.74
CA PHE A 849 46.21 -1.90 -4.05
C PHE A 849 47.15 -1.08 -4.93
N THR A 850 47.22 -1.41 -6.21
CA THR A 850 48.03 -0.64 -7.16
C THR A 850 47.48 0.76 -7.35
N VAL A 851 46.13 0.90 -7.51
CA VAL A 851 45.48 2.20 -7.62
C VAL A 851 45.65 3.02 -6.35
N GLN A 852 45.47 2.40 -5.18
CA GLN A 852 45.63 3.05 -3.87
C GLN A 852 47.06 3.51 -3.66
N TYR A 853 48.06 2.71 -4.07
CA TYR A 853 49.48 3.10 -4.04
C TYR A 853 49.72 4.36 -4.85
N TRP A 854 49.24 4.41 -6.08
CA TRP A 854 49.41 5.59 -6.94
C TRP A 854 48.72 6.83 -6.40
N VAL A 855 47.53 6.68 -5.89
CA VAL A 855 46.80 7.79 -5.22
C VAL A 855 47.61 8.32 -4.05
N LEU A 856 48.07 7.45 -3.13
CA LEU A 856 48.84 7.83 -1.95
C LEU A 856 50.18 8.46 -2.29
N LEU A 857 50.79 8.04 -3.38
CA LEU A 857 52.14 8.54 -3.78
C LEU A 857 52.05 9.88 -4.54
N HIS A 858 51.03 10.05 -5.39
CA HIS A 858 51.01 11.13 -6.37
C HIS A 858 49.93 12.20 -6.11
N ALA A 859 49.00 11.99 -5.19
CA ALA A 859 47.92 12.96 -4.91
C ALA A 859 48.46 14.34 -4.42
N ALA A 860 49.65 14.38 -3.82
CA ALA A 860 50.33 15.65 -3.48
C ALA A 860 50.69 16.48 -4.72
N GLN A 861 50.92 15.84 -5.86
CA GLN A 861 51.31 16.47 -7.12
C GLN A 861 50.09 16.76 -8.00
N ASP A 862 49.07 15.89 -7.96
CA ASP A 862 47.82 16.03 -8.67
C ASP A 862 46.59 15.66 -7.78
N PRO A 863 45.94 16.65 -7.18
CA PRO A 863 44.77 16.43 -6.35
C PRO A 863 43.55 15.84 -7.11
N GLU A 864 43.55 15.83 -8.45
CA GLU A 864 42.46 15.17 -9.22
C GLU A 864 42.40 13.64 -8.95
N LEU A 865 43.53 13.03 -8.57
CA LEU A 865 43.63 11.61 -8.20
C LEU A 865 42.76 11.22 -6.99
N ILE A 866 42.32 12.17 -6.17
CA ILE A 866 41.48 11.89 -5.00
C ILE A 866 40.00 12.30 -5.19
N ARG A 867 39.60 12.90 -6.32
CA ARG A 867 38.23 13.33 -6.58
C ARG A 867 37.26 12.17 -6.76
N ASN A 868 37.72 11.02 -7.25
CA ASN A 868 36.91 9.86 -7.52
C ASN A 868 37.33 8.69 -6.66
N THR A 869 36.33 8.00 -6.07
CA THR A 869 36.56 6.87 -5.16
C THR A 869 36.48 5.50 -5.84
N GLY A 870 36.01 5.43 -7.11
CA GLY A 870 35.87 4.21 -7.88
C GLY A 870 37.16 3.81 -8.63
N ASN A 871 37.58 2.55 -8.57
CA ASN A 871 38.84 2.06 -9.16
C ASN A 871 38.94 2.30 -10.67
N ILE A 872 37.86 2.11 -11.43
CA ILE A 872 37.87 2.26 -12.91
C ILE A 872 38.11 3.73 -13.30
N ALA A 873 37.50 4.66 -12.57
CA ALA A 873 37.72 6.08 -12.81
C ALA A 873 39.12 6.51 -12.39
N LEU A 874 39.64 6.01 -11.26
CA LEU A 874 40.99 6.28 -10.80
C LEU A 874 42.05 5.76 -11.78
N LEU A 875 41.87 4.60 -12.40
CA LEU A 875 42.74 4.10 -13.46
C LEU A 875 42.85 5.08 -14.65
N ARG A 876 41.76 5.74 -15.03
CA ARG A 876 41.76 6.77 -16.07
C ARG A 876 42.52 8.02 -15.65
N GLU A 877 42.34 8.46 -14.41
CA GLU A 877 43.08 9.63 -13.87
C GLU A 877 44.58 9.32 -13.75
N VAL A 878 44.92 8.12 -13.28
CA VAL A 878 46.32 7.63 -13.26
C VAL A 878 46.96 7.63 -14.67
N SER A 879 46.19 7.25 -15.69
CA SER A 879 46.67 7.32 -17.09
C SER A 879 46.83 8.76 -17.57
N ARG A 880 45.92 9.67 -17.24
CA ARG A 880 46.03 11.11 -17.55
C ARG A 880 47.25 11.76 -16.90
N PHE A 881 47.59 11.33 -15.69
CA PHE A 881 48.79 11.75 -15.00
C PHE A 881 50.09 11.16 -15.58
N GLY A 882 49.95 10.19 -16.52
CA GLY A 882 51.10 9.62 -17.25
C GLY A 882 51.80 8.47 -16.56
N LEU A 883 51.20 7.85 -15.50
CA LEU A 883 51.78 6.69 -14.81
C LEU A 883 51.55 5.37 -15.57
N MET A 884 50.58 5.34 -16.48
CA MET A 884 50.30 4.22 -17.37
C MET A 884 49.75 4.73 -18.71
N SER A 885 49.87 3.91 -19.75
CA SER A 885 49.25 4.25 -21.02
C SER A 885 47.73 4.10 -20.98
N GLU A 886 47.00 4.79 -21.86
CA GLU A 886 45.56 4.68 -22.00
C GLU A 886 45.14 3.23 -22.31
N ALA A 887 45.87 2.55 -23.19
CA ALA A 887 45.62 1.14 -23.53
C ALA A 887 45.77 0.20 -22.34
N GLU A 888 46.76 0.43 -21.45
CA GLU A 888 46.89 -0.35 -20.22
C GLU A 888 45.77 -0.03 -19.24
N ALA A 889 45.37 1.24 -19.08
CA ALA A 889 44.28 1.62 -18.20
C ALA A 889 42.96 0.98 -18.64
N ASP A 890 42.70 0.95 -19.95
CA ASP A 890 41.53 0.29 -20.51
C ASP A 890 41.58 -1.24 -20.36
N ALA A 891 42.74 -1.86 -20.54
CA ALA A 891 42.90 -3.30 -20.35
C ALA A 891 42.67 -3.72 -18.90
N VAL A 892 43.29 -3.01 -17.93
CA VAL A 892 43.10 -3.27 -16.48
C VAL A 892 41.70 -2.95 -16.05
N GLY A 893 41.14 -1.85 -16.53
CA GLY A 893 39.75 -1.47 -16.28
C GLY A 893 38.75 -2.50 -16.81
N SER A 894 39.02 -3.10 -17.98
CA SER A 894 38.24 -4.19 -18.55
C SER A 894 38.34 -5.47 -17.74
N ALA A 895 39.54 -5.83 -17.27
CA ALA A 895 39.74 -6.95 -16.35
C ALA A 895 38.95 -6.77 -15.04
N TYR A 896 39.01 -5.58 -14.45
CA TYR A 896 38.26 -5.26 -13.23
C TYR A 896 36.72 -5.36 -13.43
N ARG A 897 36.21 -4.85 -14.56
CA ARG A 897 34.78 -5.00 -14.91
C ARG A 897 34.39 -6.45 -15.09
N LEU A 898 35.22 -7.26 -15.77
CA LEU A 898 34.94 -8.68 -15.96
C LEU A 898 34.91 -9.41 -14.61
N TYR A 899 35.91 -9.17 -13.76
CA TYR A 899 35.94 -9.78 -12.43
C TYR A 899 34.72 -9.39 -11.59
N ARG A 900 34.33 -8.13 -11.57
CA ARG A 900 33.12 -7.68 -10.89
C ARG A 900 31.84 -8.30 -11.46
N LYS A 901 31.72 -8.38 -12.80
CA LYS A 901 30.60 -9.03 -13.46
C LYS A 901 30.51 -10.52 -13.13
N LEU A 902 31.62 -11.24 -13.15
CA LEU A 902 31.69 -12.66 -12.77
C LEU A 902 31.36 -12.86 -11.29
N GLN A 903 31.91 -12.03 -10.41
CA GLN A 903 31.61 -12.06 -8.98
C GLN A 903 30.11 -11.82 -8.73
N HIS A 904 29.54 -10.84 -9.41
CA HIS A 904 28.12 -10.50 -9.33
C HIS A 904 27.23 -11.68 -9.81
N THR A 905 27.54 -12.26 -10.96
CA THR A 905 26.82 -13.43 -11.50
C THR A 905 26.87 -14.61 -10.53
N LEU A 906 28.07 -14.93 -9.99
CA LEU A 906 28.23 -16.02 -9.04
C LEU A 906 27.42 -15.79 -7.74
N ARG A 907 27.36 -14.54 -7.27
CA ARG A 907 26.51 -14.17 -6.12
C ARG A 907 25.04 -14.34 -6.43
N LEU A 908 24.58 -13.93 -7.61
CA LEU A 908 23.20 -14.15 -8.06
C LEU A 908 22.88 -15.64 -8.20
N ASP A 909 23.87 -16.48 -8.56
CA ASP A 909 23.75 -17.94 -8.57
C ASP A 909 23.86 -18.59 -7.18
N GLY A 910 23.99 -17.77 -6.11
CA GLY A 910 24.01 -18.24 -4.71
C GLY A 910 25.36 -18.80 -4.25
N MET A 911 26.44 -18.52 -4.98
CA MET A 911 27.77 -18.98 -4.58
C MET A 911 28.35 -18.06 -3.51
N GLU A 912 28.85 -18.65 -2.42
CA GLU A 912 29.48 -17.89 -1.32
C GLU A 912 30.85 -17.33 -1.71
N THR A 913 31.61 -18.04 -2.56
CA THR A 913 32.92 -17.65 -3.04
C THR A 913 32.91 -17.33 -4.53
N ALA A 914 33.63 -16.26 -4.91
CA ALA A 914 33.70 -15.84 -6.30
C ALA A 914 34.92 -16.52 -6.98
N ARG A 915 34.82 -17.82 -7.27
CA ARG A 915 35.87 -18.65 -7.88
C ARG A 915 35.43 -19.16 -9.25
N VAL A 916 36.32 -19.05 -10.21
CA VAL A 916 36.08 -19.48 -11.60
C VAL A 916 37.21 -20.39 -12.11
N ASP A 917 36.96 -21.13 -13.20
CA ASP A 917 38.02 -21.81 -13.92
C ASP A 917 39.05 -20.78 -14.39
N PRO A 918 40.35 -20.95 -14.07
CA PRO A 918 41.43 -20.03 -14.49
C PRO A 918 41.40 -19.72 -15.98
N ALA A 919 41.07 -20.68 -16.84
CA ALA A 919 41.05 -20.51 -18.29
C ALA A 919 40.03 -19.43 -18.76
N ARG A 920 39.01 -19.11 -17.95
CA ARG A 920 38.01 -18.06 -18.28
C ARG A 920 38.53 -16.64 -18.15
N VAL A 921 39.64 -16.43 -17.45
CA VAL A 921 40.16 -15.11 -17.06
C VAL A 921 41.70 -15.04 -17.20
N GLU A 922 42.28 -15.93 -17.99
CA GLU A 922 43.77 -16.05 -18.12
C GLU A 922 44.37 -14.76 -18.67
N ALA A 923 43.80 -14.19 -19.72
CA ALA A 923 44.28 -12.95 -20.33
C ALA A 923 44.18 -11.75 -19.37
N GLU A 924 43.09 -11.62 -18.66
CA GLU A 924 42.88 -10.54 -17.68
C GLU A 924 43.84 -10.69 -16.50
N ARG A 925 44.05 -11.93 -16.04
CA ARG A 925 45.00 -12.23 -14.97
C ARG A 925 46.41 -11.87 -15.34
N GLU A 926 46.85 -12.18 -16.56
CA GLU A 926 48.17 -11.81 -17.07
C GLU A 926 48.38 -10.28 -17.12
N VAL A 927 47.34 -9.54 -17.55
CA VAL A 927 47.38 -8.07 -17.57
C VAL A 927 47.59 -7.51 -16.16
N VAL A 928 46.87 -8.04 -15.17
CA VAL A 928 46.96 -7.56 -13.77
C VAL A 928 48.32 -7.95 -13.13
N LEU A 929 48.79 -9.17 -13.38
CA LEU A 929 50.09 -9.60 -12.90
C LEU A 929 51.24 -8.75 -13.53
N ALA A 930 51.13 -8.42 -14.81
CA ALA A 930 52.12 -7.54 -15.47
C ALA A 930 52.12 -6.13 -14.86
N LEU A 931 50.93 -5.60 -14.55
CA LEU A 931 50.76 -4.32 -13.85
C LEU A 931 51.42 -4.35 -12.47
N TRP A 932 51.14 -5.38 -11.66
CA TRP A 932 51.71 -5.55 -10.33
C TRP A 932 53.24 -5.63 -10.37
N LYS A 933 53.76 -6.48 -11.26
CA LYS A 933 55.23 -6.64 -11.45
C LYS A 933 55.92 -5.33 -11.87
N ARG A 934 55.27 -4.53 -12.72
CA ARG A 934 55.82 -3.24 -13.13
C ARG A 934 55.91 -2.24 -11.97
N VAL A 935 54.92 -2.21 -11.10
CA VAL A 935 54.81 -1.22 -10.00
C VAL A 935 55.63 -1.65 -8.78
N PHE A 936 55.58 -2.90 -8.40
CA PHE A 936 56.17 -3.40 -7.15
C PHE A 936 57.38 -4.34 -7.36
N GLY A 937 57.68 -4.70 -8.61
CA GLY A 937 58.76 -5.65 -8.93
C GLY A 937 58.34 -7.13 -8.76
N GLU A 938 59.30 -8.04 -8.65
CA GLU A 938 59.07 -9.48 -8.44
C GLU A 938 58.79 -9.84 -6.95
N ARG A 939 58.42 -8.86 -6.15
CA ARG A 939 58.16 -9.00 -4.73
C ARG A 939 56.75 -9.59 -4.43
#